data_8f9a9a11bc869c2d7d0006da9360a2ac
#
_entry.id   8f9a9a11bc869c2d7d0006da9360a2ac
#
_cell.length_a   1.000
_cell.length_b   1.000
_cell.length_c   1.000
_cell.angle_alpha   90.00
_cell.angle_beta   90.00
_cell.angle_gamma   90.00
#
_symmetry.space_group_name_H-M   'P 1'
#
loop_
_entity.id
_entity.type
_entity.pdbx_description
1 polymer ?
#
loop_
_entity_poly.entity_id
_entity_poly.type
_entity_poly.pdbx_seq_one_letter_code
_entity_poly.pdbx_strand_id
1 'polypeptide(L)'
;MTQYQWQLAEQPDPATTQQLSQTLAVPPFLATLLWQRGIKDKAEYEAFVHPDISRLHDPFALHDMDKAVARILEAIEQDQKITIYGDYDVDGLTSSSIMLETLQSLGAEPDVFIPDRFTDGYGPNAEVYAYLQKTGTQLVITVDNGVAGADVIDPAQAAGMDVVVTDHHELPETLPHAVAVVHPRHPEGHYPFGDLSGAGVAFKVATALLGEPPLESIDLAALGTIADLVKLTDENRIIAQLGLKMIQTQPRVGLAAILKEAGVAPETVNETTVGFVIGPRLNALGRMGDANPGVTLLTTFEEDVAAELAQQVGKLNQERQGLVSKIAQEALTMAQTPENQAAKTLLLASKGWHEGVVGIVASKVVEATGKPTLIMNIADDGDTAKGSGRSIAAYHLFNALEPAEDKMVHFGGHHMAVGLTAKTAELSAIHAQMEAAASTMLKTVPKPALPIAARLEVGDLTLEHYELIRQLAPFGQGNPEPTFSVRPQVVQNVKPIGKENAHLRFQIDQGVNVIGFGFGSAAATLAEAQAIKLAVQLDQNTWQGNTSLQLMLKDYAVKQPQVVDWRMPTVDGSQFKAQRNYVFFDAKVKQQFEHQFSFGGPTMLAEQVTTSLADAVLVDLPKDRGQLVTVMQHIQLPVTVMFYGAPSRLVAMPTRSEFGAVLHFLKAHPGFDKHHIPAIAKAVHLTVHQVILAIQVFFELDFVTIEGAFISPVTAPAKKPLQTAKAYVAREAFLTLARQLQTMPRVQLETMLVTEHSDSEVGS
;
A
#
# COMPACT_ATOMS: atom_id res chain seq x y z
N MET A 1 -3.16 5.57 -10.85
CA MET A 1 -1.75 6.03 -10.69
C MET A 1 -1.07 5.13 -9.67
N THR A 2 0.23 4.82 -9.83
CA THR A 2 0.99 4.03 -8.85
C THR A 2 1.06 4.73 -7.50
N GLN A 3 0.97 3.97 -6.40
CA GLN A 3 1.23 4.50 -5.05
C GLN A 3 2.73 4.75 -4.83
N TYR A 4 3.57 3.96 -5.49
CA TYR A 4 5.02 3.96 -5.35
C TYR A 4 5.74 4.39 -6.63
N GLN A 5 6.99 4.82 -6.50
CA GLN A 5 7.94 4.92 -7.61
C GLN A 5 8.68 3.57 -7.73
N TRP A 6 8.38 2.80 -8.77
CA TRP A 6 9.04 1.52 -8.99
C TRP A 6 10.47 1.72 -9.48
N GLN A 7 11.40 1.15 -8.75
CA GLN A 7 12.83 1.22 -9.06
C GLN A 7 13.33 -0.20 -9.33
N LEU A 8 13.72 -0.47 -10.59
CA LEU A 8 14.32 -1.75 -10.91
C LEU A 8 15.71 -1.82 -10.25
N ALA A 9 15.92 -2.87 -9.44
CA ALA A 9 17.20 -3.14 -8.85
C ALA A 9 18.25 -3.37 -9.93
N GLU A 10 19.51 -3.10 -9.59
CA GLU A 10 20.63 -3.38 -10.48
C GLU A 10 20.63 -4.86 -10.89
N GLN A 11 20.83 -5.12 -12.16
CA GLN A 11 20.87 -6.47 -12.69
C GLN A 11 22.34 -6.82 -13.02
N PRO A 12 22.83 -7.99 -12.60
CA PRO A 12 24.13 -8.47 -13.07
C PRO A 12 24.08 -8.69 -14.58
N ASP A 13 25.21 -8.49 -15.26
CA ASP A 13 25.28 -8.87 -16.66
C ASP A 13 25.14 -10.40 -16.84
N PRO A 14 24.73 -10.87 -18.03
CA PRO A 14 24.46 -12.29 -18.27
C PRO A 14 25.67 -13.21 -18.00
N ALA A 15 26.90 -12.76 -18.23
CA ALA A 15 28.11 -13.56 -17.95
C ALA A 15 28.34 -13.71 -16.44
N THR A 16 28.20 -12.63 -15.69
CA THR A 16 28.24 -12.65 -14.21
C THR A 16 27.18 -13.56 -13.63
N THR A 17 25.94 -13.47 -14.12
CA THR A 17 24.85 -14.34 -13.67
C THR A 17 25.17 -15.81 -13.95
N GLN A 18 25.65 -16.12 -15.16
CA GLN A 18 26.02 -17.50 -15.55
C GLN A 18 27.16 -18.05 -14.70
N GLN A 19 28.20 -17.24 -14.49
CA GLN A 19 29.35 -17.61 -13.64
C GLN A 19 28.92 -17.88 -12.21
N LEU A 20 28.12 -17.00 -11.63
CA LEU A 20 27.65 -17.18 -10.25
C LEU A 20 26.73 -18.40 -10.12
N SER A 21 25.82 -18.60 -11.08
CA SER A 21 24.95 -19.78 -11.16
C SER A 21 25.77 -21.08 -11.15
N GLN A 22 26.85 -21.15 -11.93
CA GLN A 22 27.74 -22.33 -11.97
C GLN A 22 28.53 -22.47 -10.67
N THR A 23 29.08 -21.38 -10.12
CA THR A 23 29.88 -21.39 -8.90
C THR A 23 29.09 -21.85 -7.68
N LEU A 24 27.84 -21.40 -7.58
CA LEU A 24 26.93 -21.73 -6.47
C LEU A 24 26.10 -23.00 -6.73
N ALA A 25 26.11 -23.53 -7.95
CA ALA A 25 25.25 -24.63 -8.40
C ALA A 25 23.74 -24.34 -8.20
N VAL A 26 23.31 -23.10 -8.47
CA VAL A 26 21.91 -22.65 -8.34
C VAL A 26 21.37 -22.15 -9.70
N PRO A 27 20.04 -22.13 -9.91
CA PRO A 27 19.47 -21.55 -11.13
C PRO A 27 19.83 -20.07 -11.32
N PRO A 28 19.96 -19.56 -12.57
CA PRO A 28 20.28 -18.16 -12.86
C PRO A 28 19.35 -17.16 -12.18
N PHE A 29 18.08 -17.49 -12.02
CA PHE A 29 17.11 -16.69 -11.31
C PHE A 29 17.55 -16.44 -9.85
N LEU A 30 17.87 -17.50 -9.11
CA LEU A 30 18.34 -17.39 -7.73
C LEU A 30 19.72 -16.71 -7.64
N ALA A 31 20.62 -17.00 -8.58
CA ALA A 31 21.93 -16.36 -8.67
C ALA A 31 21.80 -14.82 -8.79
N THR A 32 20.84 -14.32 -9.58
CA THR A 32 20.56 -12.88 -9.68
C THR A 32 20.12 -12.29 -8.36
N LEU A 33 19.21 -12.94 -7.65
CA LEU A 33 18.70 -12.47 -6.36
C LEU A 33 19.76 -12.52 -5.25
N LEU A 34 20.67 -13.50 -5.29
CA LEU A 34 21.82 -13.59 -4.39
C LEU A 34 22.83 -12.48 -4.68
N TRP A 35 23.14 -12.23 -5.96
CA TRP A 35 24.04 -11.15 -6.35
C TRP A 35 23.54 -9.76 -5.87
N GLN A 36 22.23 -9.51 -5.98
CA GLN A 36 21.60 -8.28 -5.49
C GLN A 36 21.74 -8.10 -3.97
N ARG A 37 21.97 -9.19 -3.24
CA ARG A 37 22.25 -9.21 -1.79
C ARG A 37 23.73 -9.15 -1.45
N GLY A 38 24.59 -8.99 -2.46
CA GLY A 38 26.03 -8.92 -2.29
C GLY A 38 26.73 -10.26 -2.19
N ILE A 39 26.01 -11.38 -2.37
CA ILE A 39 26.58 -12.74 -2.31
C ILE A 39 27.26 -13.06 -3.64
N LYS A 40 28.57 -13.24 -3.61
CA LYS A 40 29.43 -13.34 -4.81
C LYS A 40 30.21 -14.64 -4.90
N ASP A 41 30.31 -15.38 -3.82
CA ASP A 41 31.08 -16.63 -3.79
C ASP A 41 30.36 -17.72 -2.98
N LYS A 42 30.95 -18.92 -3.02
CA LYS A 42 30.38 -20.09 -2.36
C LYS A 42 30.40 -19.98 -0.83
N ALA A 43 31.42 -19.36 -0.25
CA ALA A 43 31.54 -19.24 1.22
C ALA A 43 30.46 -18.28 1.76
N GLU A 44 30.22 -17.17 1.07
CA GLU A 44 29.14 -16.23 1.40
C GLU A 44 27.76 -16.88 1.22
N TYR A 45 27.56 -17.66 0.16
CA TYR A 45 26.32 -18.38 -0.08
C TYR A 45 26.04 -19.41 1.01
N GLU A 46 27.01 -20.28 1.33
CA GLU A 46 26.88 -21.27 2.40
C GLU A 46 26.56 -20.58 3.75
N ALA A 47 27.24 -19.48 4.03
CA ALA A 47 26.99 -18.68 5.22
C ALA A 47 25.57 -18.09 5.28
N PHE A 48 25.02 -17.71 4.13
CA PHE A 48 23.71 -17.08 4.03
C PHE A 48 22.58 -18.11 4.14
N VAL A 49 22.75 -19.30 3.55
CA VAL A 49 21.68 -20.32 3.45
C VAL A 49 21.73 -21.30 4.63
N HIS A 50 22.93 -21.64 5.10
CA HIS A 50 23.13 -22.60 6.18
C HIS A 50 23.58 -21.91 7.46
N PRO A 51 22.66 -21.69 8.43
CA PRO A 51 23.00 -21.05 9.69
C PRO A 51 23.96 -21.95 10.49
N ASP A 52 25.05 -21.36 10.98
CA ASP A 52 26.04 -22.02 11.79
C ASP A 52 26.27 -21.20 13.07
N ILE A 53 25.90 -21.75 14.21
CA ILE A 53 26.00 -21.12 15.52
C ILE A 53 27.47 -20.74 15.87
N SER A 54 28.44 -21.46 15.33
CA SER A 54 29.89 -21.20 15.56
C SER A 54 30.34 -19.87 14.88
N ARG A 55 29.53 -19.28 14.05
CA ARG A 55 29.81 -18.01 13.37
C ARG A 55 29.31 -16.80 14.14
N LEU A 56 28.65 -16.98 15.27
CA LEU A 56 28.34 -15.87 16.16
C LEU A 56 29.64 -15.26 16.67
N HIS A 57 29.67 -13.93 16.74
CA HIS A 57 30.84 -13.23 17.27
C HIS A 57 31.08 -13.55 18.74
N ASP A 58 32.31 -13.41 19.18
CA ASP A 58 32.69 -13.61 20.60
C ASP A 58 31.86 -12.63 21.47
N PRO A 59 31.09 -13.12 22.48
CA PRO A 59 30.32 -12.26 23.35
C PRO A 59 31.22 -11.29 24.16
N PHE A 60 32.45 -11.65 24.46
CA PHE A 60 33.41 -10.78 25.16
C PHE A 60 33.95 -9.62 24.29
N ALA A 61 33.64 -9.59 23.00
CA ALA A 61 33.87 -8.42 22.16
C ALA A 61 32.89 -7.26 22.44
N LEU A 62 31.76 -7.54 23.10
CA LEU A 62 30.86 -6.48 23.61
C LEU A 62 31.55 -5.74 24.77
N HIS A 63 31.48 -4.41 24.76
CA HIS A 63 32.05 -3.59 25.79
C HIS A 63 31.47 -3.96 27.18
N ASP A 64 32.25 -3.94 28.21
CA ASP A 64 31.90 -4.28 29.59
C ASP A 64 31.31 -5.69 29.83
N MET A 65 31.34 -6.59 28.85
CA MET A 65 30.86 -7.96 29.02
C MET A 65 31.59 -8.72 30.13
N ASP A 66 32.88 -8.52 30.21
CA ASP A 66 33.72 -9.11 31.29
C ASP A 66 33.31 -8.63 32.67
N LYS A 67 33.02 -7.32 32.84
CA LYS A 67 32.54 -6.73 34.10
C LYS A 67 31.11 -7.22 34.43
N ALA A 68 30.24 -7.27 33.44
CA ALA A 68 28.87 -7.77 33.59
C ALA A 68 28.87 -9.22 34.08
N VAL A 69 29.63 -10.11 33.42
CA VAL A 69 29.78 -11.53 33.79
C VAL A 69 30.35 -11.65 35.19
N ALA A 70 31.45 -10.94 35.50
CA ALA A 70 32.09 -11.02 36.83
C ALA A 70 31.10 -10.58 37.93
N ARG A 71 30.36 -9.49 37.74
CA ARG A 71 29.42 -8.98 38.77
C ARG A 71 28.20 -9.90 38.95
N ILE A 72 27.69 -10.48 37.86
CA ILE A 72 26.55 -11.43 37.91
C ILE A 72 26.98 -12.72 38.64
N LEU A 73 28.11 -13.28 38.27
CA LEU A 73 28.62 -14.49 38.95
C LEU A 73 28.93 -14.25 40.44
N GLU A 74 29.47 -13.08 40.78
CA GLU A 74 29.67 -12.69 42.19
C GLU A 74 28.34 -12.64 42.97
N ALA A 75 27.28 -12.08 42.32
CA ALA A 75 25.94 -12.03 42.94
C ALA A 75 25.39 -13.43 43.19
N ILE A 76 25.58 -14.37 42.25
CA ILE A 76 25.16 -15.76 42.38
C ILE A 76 25.94 -16.45 43.51
N GLU A 77 27.28 -16.33 43.50
CA GLU A 77 28.14 -16.94 44.54
C GLU A 77 27.83 -16.45 45.95
N GLN A 78 27.40 -15.20 46.08
CA GLN A 78 27.08 -14.59 47.38
C GLN A 78 25.60 -14.70 47.76
N ASP A 79 24.79 -15.43 47.00
CA ASP A 79 23.34 -15.57 47.17
C ASP A 79 22.63 -14.21 47.30
N GLN A 80 23.06 -13.24 46.49
CA GLN A 80 22.50 -11.90 46.45
C GLN A 80 21.16 -11.89 45.74
N LYS A 81 20.23 -11.03 46.21
CA LYS A 81 18.97 -10.87 45.53
C LYS A 81 19.14 -10.15 44.19
N ILE A 82 18.86 -10.84 43.08
CA ILE A 82 18.97 -10.35 41.73
C ILE A 82 17.54 -10.02 41.22
N THR A 83 17.37 -8.89 40.54
CA THR A 83 16.14 -8.55 39.82
C THR A 83 16.46 -8.31 38.35
N ILE A 84 15.78 -9.03 37.47
CA ILE A 84 15.80 -8.78 36.02
C ILE A 84 14.74 -7.70 35.77
N TYR A 85 15.16 -6.56 35.22
CA TYR A 85 14.29 -5.45 34.86
C TYR A 85 14.11 -5.39 33.35
N GLY A 86 12.94 -5.87 32.84
CA GLY A 86 12.69 -6.00 31.41
C GLY A 86 11.89 -4.85 30.80
N ASP A 87 11.37 -5.09 29.59
CA ASP A 87 10.36 -4.25 28.95
C ASP A 87 9.09 -5.05 28.60
N TYR A 88 8.00 -4.34 28.35
CA TYR A 88 6.65 -4.90 28.20
C TYR A 88 6.31 -5.40 26.79
N ASP A 89 7.20 -5.30 25.81
CA ASP A 89 7.00 -5.83 24.46
C ASP A 89 7.66 -7.19 24.25
N VAL A 90 7.60 -7.72 23.02
CA VAL A 90 8.11 -9.07 22.73
C VAL A 90 9.62 -9.17 22.97
N ASP A 91 10.38 -8.14 22.57
CA ASP A 91 11.84 -8.16 22.73
C ASP A 91 12.21 -8.14 24.24
N GLY A 92 11.56 -7.27 25.01
CA GLY A 92 11.75 -7.22 26.48
C GLY A 92 11.30 -8.49 27.18
N LEU A 93 10.15 -9.08 26.79
CA LEU A 93 9.65 -10.34 27.37
C LEU A 93 10.59 -11.51 27.06
N THR A 94 11.08 -11.62 25.81
CA THR A 94 11.99 -12.69 25.41
C THR A 94 13.38 -12.50 26.01
N SER A 95 13.88 -11.25 26.10
CA SER A 95 15.14 -10.92 26.80
C SER A 95 15.08 -11.31 28.27
N SER A 96 13.97 -10.96 28.95
CA SER A 96 13.74 -11.31 30.35
C SER A 96 13.69 -12.82 30.55
N SER A 97 13.03 -13.54 29.63
CA SER A 97 12.94 -15.00 29.68
C SER A 97 14.29 -15.67 29.47
N ILE A 98 15.13 -15.22 28.55
CA ILE A 98 16.46 -15.71 28.31
C ILE A 98 17.31 -15.54 29.58
N MET A 99 17.30 -14.35 30.17
CA MET A 99 18.08 -14.09 31.39
C MET A 99 17.58 -14.89 32.59
N LEU A 100 16.25 -15.05 32.74
CA LEU A 100 15.64 -15.87 33.79
C LEU A 100 16.11 -17.33 33.69
N GLU A 101 15.96 -17.96 32.51
CA GLU A 101 16.40 -19.34 32.27
C GLU A 101 17.90 -19.50 32.52
N THR A 102 18.71 -18.53 32.06
CA THR A 102 20.17 -18.54 32.24
C THR A 102 20.56 -18.48 33.71
N LEU A 103 20.03 -17.53 34.47
CA LEU A 103 20.36 -17.38 35.90
C LEU A 103 19.87 -18.56 36.71
N GLN A 104 18.68 -19.11 36.42
CA GLN A 104 18.17 -20.33 37.04
C GLN A 104 19.07 -21.55 36.76
N SER A 105 19.60 -21.68 35.53
CA SER A 105 20.52 -22.78 35.20
C SER A 105 21.86 -22.69 35.97
N LEU A 106 22.26 -21.48 36.37
CA LEU A 106 23.42 -21.21 37.22
C LEU A 106 23.11 -21.32 38.72
N GLY A 107 21.86 -21.66 39.10
CA GLY A 107 21.42 -21.89 40.47
C GLY A 107 20.91 -20.66 41.21
N ALA A 108 20.66 -19.54 40.53
CA ALA A 108 20.04 -18.36 41.13
C ALA A 108 18.50 -18.42 41.02
N GLU A 109 17.82 -17.68 41.91
CA GLU A 109 16.36 -17.47 41.89
C GLU A 109 16.07 -15.96 41.71
N PRO A 110 16.24 -15.41 40.49
CA PRO A 110 16.02 -13.97 40.29
C PRO A 110 14.53 -13.62 40.29
N ASP A 111 14.20 -12.43 40.80
CA ASP A 111 12.91 -11.80 40.55
C ASP A 111 12.89 -11.24 39.14
N VAL A 112 11.73 -11.24 38.48
CA VAL A 112 11.50 -10.56 37.20
C VAL A 112 10.52 -9.42 37.43
N PHE A 113 10.87 -8.23 36.95
CA PHE A 113 10.02 -7.06 36.96
C PHE A 113 9.85 -6.53 35.54
N ILE A 114 8.60 -6.51 35.07
CA ILE A 114 8.24 -5.88 33.80
C ILE A 114 7.44 -4.62 34.13
N PRO A 115 7.90 -3.41 33.71
CA PRO A 115 7.22 -2.16 34.02
C PRO A 115 5.83 -2.11 33.35
N ASP A 116 4.86 -1.55 34.06
CA ASP A 116 3.54 -1.27 33.47
C ASP A 116 3.62 -0.02 32.62
N ARG A 117 3.21 -0.13 31.35
CA ARG A 117 3.23 0.97 30.36
C ARG A 117 2.51 2.24 30.82
N PHE A 118 1.47 2.10 31.65
CA PHE A 118 0.58 3.19 32.03
C PHE A 118 1.02 3.88 33.31
N THR A 119 1.52 3.12 34.28
CA THR A 119 1.94 3.62 35.61
C THR A 119 3.42 3.91 35.69
N ASP A 120 4.28 3.03 35.16
CA ASP A 120 5.72 3.11 35.32
C ASP A 120 6.42 3.77 34.12
N GLY A 121 5.79 3.65 32.92
CA GLY A 121 6.32 4.17 31.68
C GLY A 121 7.29 3.22 30.99
N TYR A 122 8.24 3.76 30.24
CA TYR A 122 9.27 3.01 29.54
C TYR A 122 10.63 3.19 30.23
N GLY A 123 11.36 2.10 30.39
CA GLY A 123 12.72 2.09 30.95
C GLY A 123 12.76 2.24 32.47
N PRO A 124 13.94 2.53 33.05
CA PRO A 124 14.13 2.67 34.49
C PRO A 124 13.19 3.71 35.12
N ASN A 125 12.54 3.35 36.22
CA ASN A 125 11.61 4.21 36.95
C ASN A 125 12.09 4.41 38.40
N ALA A 126 12.18 5.65 38.86
CA ALA A 126 12.74 6.00 40.17
C ALA A 126 11.94 5.38 41.35
N GLU A 127 10.61 5.35 41.28
CA GLU A 127 9.78 4.76 42.34
C GLU A 127 9.95 3.26 42.39
N VAL A 128 10.04 2.59 41.22
CA VAL A 128 10.31 1.16 41.13
C VAL A 128 11.70 0.82 41.65
N TYR A 129 12.73 1.56 41.29
CA TYR A 129 14.11 1.33 41.78
C TYR A 129 14.19 1.52 43.31
N ALA A 130 13.54 2.55 43.87
CA ALA A 130 13.43 2.72 45.31
C ALA A 130 12.68 1.55 45.99
N TYR A 131 11.64 1.01 45.35
CA TYR A 131 10.95 -0.19 45.84
C TYR A 131 11.85 -1.43 45.81
N LEU A 132 12.56 -1.68 44.71
CA LEU A 132 13.52 -2.82 44.59
C LEU A 132 14.58 -2.75 45.65
N GLN A 133 15.18 -1.58 45.88
CA GLN A 133 16.18 -1.38 46.90
C GLN A 133 15.60 -1.66 48.31
N LYS A 134 14.40 -1.15 48.59
CA LYS A 134 13.74 -1.37 49.88
C LYS A 134 13.40 -2.86 50.11
N THR A 135 13.13 -3.61 49.07
CA THR A 135 12.81 -5.04 49.13
C THR A 135 14.08 -5.93 49.12
N GLY A 136 15.26 -5.30 49.12
CA GLY A 136 16.55 -5.98 49.32
C GLY A 136 17.24 -6.43 48.04
N THR A 137 16.84 -5.94 46.87
CA THR A 137 17.55 -6.17 45.60
C THR A 137 18.94 -5.57 45.70
N GLN A 138 19.98 -6.37 45.41
CA GLN A 138 21.37 -5.98 45.46
C GLN A 138 21.98 -5.79 44.07
N LEU A 139 21.43 -6.52 43.08
CA LEU A 139 21.79 -6.40 41.69
C LEU A 139 20.54 -6.29 40.82
N VAL A 140 20.46 -5.24 40.00
CA VAL A 140 19.49 -5.12 38.89
C VAL A 140 20.20 -5.41 37.58
N ILE A 141 19.64 -6.30 36.78
CA ILE A 141 20.05 -6.52 35.40
C ILE A 141 18.96 -6.01 34.50
N THR A 142 19.19 -4.88 33.81
CA THR A 142 18.23 -4.42 32.81
C THR A 142 18.40 -5.21 31.52
N VAL A 143 17.31 -5.54 30.87
CA VAL A 143 17.30 -6.18 29.55
C VAL A 143 16.38 -5.44 28.63
N ASP A 144 16.85 -5.11 27.43
CA ASP A 144 16.10 -4.35 26.41
C ASP A 144 15.72 -2.93 26.86
N ASN A 145 16.41 -2.39 27.82
CA ASN A 145 16.29 -0.99 28.28
C ASN A 145 17.48 -0.60 29.16
N GLY A 146 17.54 0.68 29.52
CA GLY A 146 18.45 1.15 30.57
C GLY A 146 19.46 2.19 30.11
N VAL A 147 19.91 2.22 28.84
CA VAL A 147 20.94 3.18 28.38
C VAL A 147 20.54 4.64 28.55
N ALA A 148 19.25 4.94 28.49
CA ALA A 148 18.72 6.30 28.68
C ALA A 148 18.33 6.60 30.13
N GLY A 149 18.59 5.70 31.09
CA GLY A 149 18.12 5.78 32.47
C GLY A 149 19.14 6.34 33.46
N ALA A 150 20.07 7.17 33.05
CA ALA A 150 21.13 7.70 33.92
C ALA A 150 20.61 8.43 35.18
N ASP A 151 19.51 9.18 35.04
CA ASP A 151 18.86 9.90 36.13
C ASP A 151 18.26 9.00 37.22
N VAL A 152 17.99 7.73 36.92
CA VAL A 152 17.48 6.71 37.86
C VAL A 152 18.59 5.76 38.30
N ILE A 153 19.43 5.31 37.38
CA ILE A 153 20.48 4.31 37.63
C ILE A 153 21.59 4.91 38.51
N ASP A 154 22.07 6.11 38.21
CA ASP A 154 23.17 6.74 38.96
C ASP A 154 22.85 6.90 40.45
N PRO A 155 21.66 7.42 40.86
CA PRO A 155 21.29 7.46 42.27
C PRO A 155 21.17 6.08 42.92
N ALA A 156 20.64 5.08 42.20
CA ALA A 156 20.53 3.70 42.73
C ALA A 156 21.90 3.06 42.98
N GLN A 157 22.81 3.22 42.02
CA GLN A 157 24.20 2.76 42.14
C GLN A 157 24.91 3.46 43.31
N ALA A 158 24.75 4.79 43.47
CA ALA A 158 25.32 5.53 44.57
C ALA A 158 24.73 5.12 45.93
N ALA A 159 23.52 4.61 45.96
CA ALA A 159 22.87 4.09 47.16
C ALA A 159 23.19 2.59 47.46
N GLY A 160 24.07 1.98 46.68
CA GLY A 160 24.60 0.62 46.91
C GLY A 160 23.75 -0.50 46.28
N MET A 161 22.88 -0.21 45.32
CA MET A 161 22.23 -1.20 44.50
C MET A 161 22.90 -1.24 43.14
N ASP A 162 23.66 -2.28 42.88
CA ASP A 162 24.41 -2.43 41.62
C ASP A 162 23.49 -2.62 40.44
N VAL A 163 23.86 -2.03 39.28
CA VAL A 163 23.12 -2.16 38.04
C VAL A 163 24.04 -2.62 36.90
N VAL A 164 23.63 -3.63 36.20
CA VAL A 164 24.20 -4.08 34.92
C VAL A 164 23.18 -3.75 33.83
N VAL A 165 23.55 -2.88 32.91
CA VAL A 165 22.69 -2.49 31.79
C VAL A 165 22.99 -3.38 30.60
N THR A 166 21.94 -4.01 30.01
CA THR A 166 22.01 -4.68 28.72
C THR A 166 20.92 -4.13 27.80
N ASP A 167 21.34 -3.48 26.72
CA ASP A 167 20.42 -2.72 25.87
C ASP A 167 20.94 -2.64 24.44
N HIS A 168 20.07 -2.24 23.51
CA HIS A 168 20.39 -2.05 22.09
C HIS A 168 19.83 -0.74 21.50
N HIS A 169 19.04 -0.01 22.26
CA HIS A 169 18.39 1.24 21.85
C HIS A 169 19.37 2.35 21.48
N GLU A 170 18.88 3.46 20.95
CA GLU A 170 19.73 4.60 20.62
C GLU A 170 20.41 5.16 21.86
N LEU A 171 21.72 5.40 21.74
CA LEU A 171 22.55 5.87 22.83
C LEU A 171 22.31 7.36 23.09
N PRO A 172 22.06 7.77 24.35
CA PRO A 172 22.03 9.17 24.73
C PRO A 172 23.44 9.79 24.71
N GLU A 173 23.53 11.09 24.85
CA GLU A 173 24.83 11.78 24.97
C GLU A 173 25.64 11.34 26.20
N THR A 174 24.94 10.97 27.28
CA THR A 174 25.57 10.52 28.53
C THR A 174 24.99 9.17 28.94
N LEU A 175 25.84 8.17 29.02
CA LEU A 175 25.49 6.82 29.51
C LEU A 175 25.38 6.80 31.03
N PRO A 176 24.58 5.89 31.64
CA PRO A 176 24.50 5.70 33.07
C PRO A 176 25.80 5.18 33.67
N HIS A 177 26.12 5.61 34.87
CA HIS A 177 27.26 5.11 35.66
C HIS A 177 26.90 3.77 36.33
N ALA A 178 26.59 2.75 35.54
CA ALA A 178 26.35 1.38 35.97
C ALA A 178 27.64 0.62 36.18
N VAL A 179 27.59 -0.56 36.82
CA VAL A 179 28.75 -1.48 36.92
C VAL A 179 29.25 -1.89 35.54
N ALA A 180 28.33 -2.14 34.63
CA ALA A 180 28.59 -2.46 33.24
C ALA A 180 27.49 -1.93 32.37
N VAL A 181 27.83 -1.49 31.12
CA VAL A 181 26.89 -1.15 30.06
C VAL A 181 27.22 -1.99 28.85
N VAL A 182 26.49 -3.10 28.70
CA VAL A 182 26.64 -4.03 27.57
C VAL A 182 25.72 -3.59 26.44
N HIS A 183 26.33 -3.04 25.38
CA HIS A 183 25.56 -2.49 24.23
C HIS A 183 26.35 -2.70 22.93
N PRO A 184 25.72 -3.19 21.83
CA PRO A 184 26.44 -3.51 20.59
C PRO A 184 27.05 -2.28 19.89
N ARG A 185 26.55 -1.07 20.18
CA ARG A 185 27.06 0.22 19.67
C ARG A 185 27.72 1.07 20.73
N HIS A 186 28.21 0.47 21.83
CA HIS A 186 28.90 1.23 22.89
C HIS A 186 30.02 2.10 22.28
N PRO A 187 30.17 3.39 22.62
CA PRO A 187 31.10 4.30 21.95
C PRO A 187 32.57 3.89 22.17
N GLU A 188 32.89 3.23 23.26
CA GLU A 188 34.23 2.67 23.55
C GLU A 188 34.38 1.20 23.14
N GLY A 189 33.29 0.60 22.59
CA GLY A 189 33.25 -0.79 22.14
C GLY A 189 33.69 -0.96 20.69
N HIS A 190 34.01 -2.20 20.33
CA HIS A 190 34.41 -2.59 18.97
C HIS A 190 33.67 -3.84 18.49
N TYR A 191 32.44 -4.03 18.95
CA TYR A 191 31.64 -5.17 18.52
C TYR A 191 31.33 -5.09 17.02
N PRO A 192 31.55 -6.19 16.27
CA PRO A 192 31.46 -6.14 14.80
C PRO A 192 30.06 -5.87 14.25
N PHE A 193 29.00 -6.19 15.01
CA PHE A 193 27.61 -6.11 14.57
C PHE A 193 26.75 -5.27 15.52
N GLY A 194 26.39 -4.06 15.09
CA GLY A 194 25.67 -3.09 15.91
C GLY A 194 24.15 -3.23 15.97
N ASP A 195 23.54 -4.16 15.23
CA ASP A 195 22.08 -4.22 15.05
C ASP A 195 21.44 -5.43 15.80
N LEU A 196 22.04 -5.92 16.91
CA LEU A 196 21.37 -6.90 17.77
C LEU A 196 20.08 -6.31 18.36
N SER A 197 19.07 -7.15 18.59
CA SER A 197 17.90 -6.82 19.43
C SER A 197 18.24 -6.95 20.92
N GLY A 198 17.36 -6.51 21.81
CA GLY A 198 17.50 -6.75 23.24
C GLY A 198 17.63 -8.23 23.57
N ALA A 199 16.82 -9.10 22.95
CA ALA A 199 16.93 -10.55 23.08
C ALA A 199 18.24 -11.09 22.51
N GLY A 200 18.75 -10.49 21.43
CA GLY A 200 20.07 -10.82 20.90
C GLY A 200 21.18 -10.47 21.89
N VAL A 201 21.13 -9.31 22.53
CA VAL A 201 22.09 -8.91 23.59
C VAL A 201 21.97 -9.84 24.80
N ALA A 202 20.75 -10.14 25.28
CA ALA A 202 20.54 -11.09 26.37
C ALA A 202 21.10 -12.49 26.04
N PHE A 203 20.92 -12.96 24.82
CA PHE A 203 21.48 -14.23 24.34
C PHE A 203 23.03 -14.21 24.34
N LYS A 204 23.65 -13.07 24.01
CA LYS A 204 25.13 -12.92 24.10
C LYS A 204 25.61 -12.90 25.55
N VAL A 205 24.88 -12.23 26.46
CA VAL A 205 25.20 -12.27 27.91
C VAL A 205 25.05 -13.68 28.44
N ALA A 206 24.01 -14.40 28.10
CA ALA A 206 23.80 -15.79 28.45
C ALA A 206 24.93 -16.69 27.92
N THR A 207 25.36 -16.47 26.67
CA THR A 207 26.51 -17.18 26.07
C THR A 207 27.79 -16.93 26.86
N ALA A 208 28.04 -15.70 27.31
CA ALA A 208 29.22 -15.35 28.09
C ALA A 208 29.20 -15.98 29.51
N LEU A 209 28.04 -16.02 30.16
CA LEU A 209 27.85 -16.60 31.49
C LEU A 209 27.98 -18.11 31.48
N LEU A 210 27.46 -18.80 30.47
CA LEU A 210 27.48 -20.26 30.35
C LEU A 210 28.73 -20.79 29.67
N GLY A 211 29.49 -19.96 28.97
CA GLY A 211 30.65 -20.36 28.17
C GLY A 211 30.32 -20.99 26.82
N GLU A 212 29.03 -21.16 26.51
CA GLU A 212 28.51 -21.66 25.23
C GLU A 212 27.13 -21.08 24.95
N PRO A 213 26.70 -20.96 23.67
CA PRO A 213 25.36 -20.46 23.33
C PRO A 213 24.23 -21.33 23.89
N PRO A 214 23.24 -20.77 24.62
CA PRO A 214 22.09 -21.52 25.15
C PRO A 214 21.10 -21.83 24.02
N LEU A 215 21.32 -22.97 23.34
CA LEU A 215 20.51 -23.33 22.16
C LEU A 215 19.02 -23.53 22.50
N GLU A 216 18.72 -23.92 23.74
CA GLU A 216 17.34 -24.05 24.25
C GLU A 216 16.57 -22.71 24.28
N SER A 217 17.28 -21.58 24.31
CA SER A 217 16.68 -20.25 24.32
C SER A 217 16.80 -19.51 22.95
N ILE A 218 17.29 -20.20 21.90
CA ILE A 218 17.47 -19.59 20.57
C ILE A 218 16.14 -19.20 19.91
N ASP A 219 15.06 -19.88 20.24
CA ASP A 219 13.71 -19.54 19.81
C ASP A 219 13.24 -18.22 20.40
N LEU A 220 13.52 -17.93 21.67
CA LEU A 220 13.26 -16.65 22.31
C LEU A 220 14.06 -15.53 21.67
N ALA A 221 15.36 -15.75 21.45
CA ALA A 221 16.21 -14.78 20.78
C ALA A 221 15.70 -14.46 19.36
N ALA A 222 15.23 -15.46 18.61
CA ALA A 222 14.66 -15.27 17.30
C ALA A 222 13.32 -14.49 17.35
N LEU A 223 12.47 -14.76 18.34
CA LEU A 223 11.19 -14.05 18.51
C LEU A 223 11.41 -12.56 18.74
N GLY A 224 12.29 -12.20 19.71
CA GLY A 224 12.64 -10.80 19.98
C GLY A 224 13.22 -10.14 18.73
N THR A 225 14.26 -10.75 18.14
CA THR A 225 14.93 -10.25 16.93
C THR A 225 13.98 -9.98 15.77
N ILE A 226 13.02 -10.87 15.48
CA ILE A 226 12.06 -10.68 14.39
C ILE A 226 10.99 -9.64 14.77
N ALA A 227 10.52 -9.65 16.02
CA ALA A 227 9.44 -8.79 16.47
C ALA A 227 9.87 -7.33 16.63
N ASP A 228 11.11 -7.07 17.02
CA ASP A 228 11.69 -5.73 17.14
C ASP A 228 12.10 -5.12 15.78
N LEU A 229 11.99 -5.89 14.69
CA LEU A 229 12.26 -5.43 13.33
C LEU A 229 13.70 -4.96 13.09
N VAL A 230 14.67 -5.44 13.85
CA VAL A 230 16.09 -5.21 13.58
C VAL A 230 16.54 -5.88 12.27
N LYS A 231 17.71 -5.50 11.74
CA LYS A 231 18.20 -6.08 10.49
C LYS A 231 18.43 -7.58 10.60
N LEU A 232 17.82 -8.37 9.72
CA LEU A 232 18.01 -9.82 9.60
C LEU A 232 19.25 -10.15 8.74
N THR A 233 20.38 -9.64 9.17
CA THR A 233 21.71 -9.87 8.59
C THR A 233 22.67 -10.35 9.68
N ASP A 234 23.83 -10.85 9.31
CA ASP A 234 24.87 -11.29 10.23
C ASP A 234 24.32 -12.23 11.34
N GLU A 235 24.61 -11.98 12.63
CA GLU A 235 24.16 -12.81 13.76
C GLU A 235 22.63 -12.89 13.86
N ASN A 236 21.91 -11.80 13.63
CA ASN A 236 20.43 -11.79 13.68
C ASN A 236 19.84 -12.76 12.68
N ARG A 237 20.46 -12.93 11.50
CA ARG A 237 20.01 -13.92 10.53
C ARG A 237 20.21 -15.34 11.04
N ILE A 238 21.37 -15.64 11.62
CA ILE A 238 21.69 -16.96 12.19
C ILE A 238 20.70 -17.28 13.32
N ILE A 239 20.51 -16.35 14.26
CA ILE A 239 19.57 -16.48 15.37
C ILE A 239 18.14 -16.73 14.84
N ALA A 240 17.67 -15.90 13.89
CA ALA A 240 16.32 -16.03 13.33
C ALA A 240 16.13 -17.38 12.60
N GLN A 241 17.11 -17.83 11.79
CA GLN A 241 17.01 -19.10 11.09
C GLN A 241 16.98 -20.31 12.04
N LEU A 242 17.88 -20.35 13.02
CA LEU A 242 17.96 -21.44 14.00
C LEU A 242 16.74 -21.45 14.91
N GLY A 243 16.32 -20.29 15.41
CA GLY A 243 15.16 -20.20 16.30
C GLY A 243 13.85 -20.54 15.60
N LEU A 244 13.63 -20.08 14.36
CA LEU A 244 12.48 -20.50 13.56
C LEU A 244 12.48 -22.01 13.33
N LYS A 245 13.65 -22.59 13.05
CA LYS A 245 13.77 -24.04 12.91
C LYS A 245 13.41 -24.78 14.20
N MET A 246 13.84 -24.24 15.35
CA MET A 246 13.49 -24.81 16.65
C MET A 246 11.98 -24.75 16.89
N ILE A 247 11.36 -23.60 16.66
CA ILE A 247 9.89 -23.45 16.79
C ILE A 247 9.15 -24.44 15.88
N GLN A 248 9.63 -24.65 14.65
CA GLN A 248 9.01 -25.58 13.69
C GLN A 248 9.10 -27.05 14.13
N THR A 249 10.15 -27.43 14.83
CA THR A 249 10.44 -28.86 15.14
C THR A 249 10.16 -29.22 16.59
N GLN A 250 10.44 -28.31 17.53
CA GLN A 250 10.33 -28.53 18.98
C GLN A 250 9.92 -27.23 19.67
N PRO A 251 8.70 -26.70 19.43
CA PRO A 251 8.29 -25.47 20.09
C PRO A 251 8.22 -25.67 21.61
N ARG A 252 8.69 -24.67 22.37
CA ARG A 252 8.48 -24.65 23.82
C ARG A 252 6.98 -24.69 24.15
N VAL A 253 6.64 -25.16 25.35
CA VAL A 253 5.23 -25.41 25.77
C VAL A 253 4.36 -24.17 25.57
N GLY A 254 4.81 -22.99 25.99
CA GLY A 254 4.08 -21.74 25.83
C GLY A 254 3.86 -21.34 24.37
N LEU A 255 4.86 -21.49 23.51
CA LEU A 255 4.71 -21.20 22.06
C LEU A 255 3.78 -22.21 21.37
N ALA A 256 3.87 -23.49 21.73
CA ALA A 256 2.94 -24.51 21.21
C ALA A 256 1.49 -24.17 21.59
N ALA A 257 1.25 -23.67 22.80
CA ALA A 257 -0.07 -23.22 23.24
C ALA A 257 -0.57 -22.00 22.47
N ILE A 258 0.29 -20.98 22.23
CA ILE A 258 -0.04 -19.79 21.41
C ILE A 258 -0.39 -20.21 19.98
N LEU A 259 0.43 -21.07 19.35
CA LEU A 259 0.22 -21.54 17.99
C LEU A 259 -1.08 -22.34 17.87
N LYS A 260 -1.37 -23.20 18.83
CA LYS A 260 -2.61 -23.99 18.90
C LYS A 260 -3.85 -23.08 19.04
N GLU A 261 -3.80 -22.06 19.90
CA GLU A 261 -4.86 -21.06 20.05
C GLU A 261 -5.09 -20.29 18.76
N ALA A 262 -4.00 -19.94 18.07
CA ALA A 262 -4.04 -19.22 16.79
C ALA A 262 -4.43 -20.10 15.60
N GLY A 263 -4.51 -21.43 15.75
CA GLY A 263 -4.79 -22.37 14.66
C GLY A 263 -3.65 -22.49 13.65
N VAL A 264 -2.41 -22.31 14.07
CA VAL A 264 -1.19 -22.39 13.24
C VAL A 264 -0.44 -23.68 13.58
N ALA A 265 -0.10 -24.45 12.54
CA ALA A 265 0.72 -25.64 12.69
C ALA A 265 2.20 -25.23 12.86
N PRO A 266 2.92 -25.77 13.87
CA PRO A 266 4.30 -25.36 14.15
C PRO A 266 5.23 -25.43 12.94
N GLU A 267 5.14 -26.47 12.10
CA GLU A 267 5.94 -26.66 10.90
C GLU A 267 5.77 -25.58 9.82
N THR A 268 4.72 -24.77 9.93
CA THR A 268 4.43 -23.68 8.98
C THR A 268 4.91 -22.31 9.48
N VAL A 269 5.46 -22.25 10.71
CA VAL A 269 5.92 -21.00 11.31
C VAL A 269 7.08 -20.40 10.51
N ASN A 270 6.99 -19.13 10.24
CA ASN A 270 8.00 -18.33 9.57
C ASN A 270 8.07 -16.92 10.18
N GLU A 271 8.90 -16.05 9.61
CA GLU A 271 9.04 -14.66 10.04
C GLU A 271 7.71 -13.88 10.03
N THR A 272 6.84 -14.16 9.06
CA THR A 272 5.50 -13.55 8.98
C THR A 272 4.61 -14.03 10.13
N THR A 273 4.68 -15.30 10.49
CA THR A 273 3.95 -15.85 11.64
C THR A 273 4.40 -15.19 12.95
N VAL A 274 5.69 -14.95 13.12
CA VAL A 274 6.21 -14.22 14.29
C VAL A 274 5.67 -12.79 14.28
N GLY A 275 5.83 -12.06 13.19
CA GLY A 275 5.44 -10.64 13.12
C GLY A 275 3.93 -10.37 13.19
N PHE A 276 3.09 -11.30 12.72
CA PHE A 276 1.63 -11.07 12.59
C PHE A 276 0.75 -11.97 13.46
N VAL A 277 1.28 -13.04 14.03
CA VAL A 277 0.50 -13.97 14.87
C VAL A 277 1.03 -14.02 16.29
N ILE A 278 2.31 -14.37 16.51
CA ILE A 278 2.89 -14.52 17.85
C ILE A 278 3.12 -13.15 18.49
N GLY A 279 3.89 -12.28 17.81
CA GLY A 279 4.28 -10.97 18.33
C GLY A 279 3.08 -10.08 18.70
N PRO A 280 2.06 -9.92 17.86
CA PRO A 280 0.87 -9.14 18.22
C PRO A 280 0.10 -9.66 19.43
N ARG A 281 0.14 -10.97 19.70
CA ARG A 281 -0.48 -11.60 20.89
C ARG A 281 0.31 -11.25 22.15
N LEU A 282 1.60 -11.49 22.17
CA LEU A 282 2.46 -11.13 23.30
C LEU A 282 2.44 -9.62 23.57
N ASN A 283 2.58 -8.81 22.54
CA ASN A 283 2.50 -7.35 22.64
C ASN A 283 1.13 -6.84 23.16
N ALA A 284 0.06 -7.65 23.05
CA ALA A 284 -1.23 -7.26 23.58
C ALA A 284 -1.22 -7.18 25.11
N LEU A 285 -0.39 -7.95 25.81
CA LEU A 285 -0.25 -7.88 27.26
C LEU A 285 0.13 -6.46 27.69
N GLY A 286 1.30 -5.95 27.33
CA GLY A 286 1.77 -4.63 27.70
C GLY A 286 0.98 -3.45 27.08
N ARG A 287 0.14 -3.71 26.08
CA ARG A 287 -0.76 -2.68 25.53
C ARG A 287 -2.10 -2.60 26.24
N MET A 288 -2.52 -3.66 26.91
CA MET A 288 -3.83 -3.76 27.55
C MET A 288 -3.71 -3.80 29.09
N GLY A 289 -2.51 -4.01 29.64
CA GLY A 289 -2.26 -4.10 31.08
C GLY A 289 -0.90 -4.71 31.41
N ASP A 290 -0.89 -5.60 32.42
CA ASP A 290 0.32 -6.24 32.92
C ASP A 290 0.93 -7.23 31.90
N ALA A 291 2.23 -7.09 31.64
CA ALA A 291 2.97 -7.93 30.72
C ALA A 291 3.70 -9.13 31.37
N ASN A 292 3.77 -9.19 32.72
CA ASN A 292 4.46 -10.28 33.43
C ASN A 292 3.95 -11.70 33.05
N PRO A 293 2.64 -11.93 32.78
CA PRO A 293 2.17 -13.22 32.28
C PRO A 293 2.85 -13.71 31.01
N GLY A 294 3.43 -12.78 30.23
CA GLY A 294 4.20 -13.12 29.00
C GLY A 294 5.49 -13.89 29.32
N VAL A 295 6.24 -13.47 30.34
CA VAL A 295 7.45 -14.19 30.77
C VAL A 295 7.05 -15.57 31.29
N THR A 296 6.02 -15.67 32.16
CA THR A 296 5.51 -16.94 32.66
C THR A 296 5.10 -17.88 31.52
N LEU A 297 4.37 -17.37 30.52
CA LEU A 297 3.96 -18.16 29.36
C LEU A 297 5.16 -18.67 28.55
N LEU A 298 6.19 -17.86 28.38
CA LEU A 298 7.38 -18.23 27.60
C LEU A 298 8.32 -19.21 28.35
N THR A 299 8.28 -19.26 29.70
CA THR A 299 9.21 -20.05 30.49
C THR A 299 8.60 -21.27 31.18
N THR A 300 7.24 -21.40 31.20
CA THR A 300 6.57 -22.52 31.84
C THR A 300 6.77 -23.84 31.09
N PHE A 301 6.88 -24.94 31.88
CA PHE A 301 6.88 -26.32 31.38
C PHE A 301 5.49 -26.99 31.58
N GLU A 302 4.54 -26.32 32.24
CA GLU A 302 3.23 -26.87 32.56
C GLU A 302 2.23 -26.57 31.44
N GLU A 303 1.73 -27.62 30.77
CA GLU A 303 0.82 -27.49 29.62
C GLU A 303 -0.50 -26.77 29.99
N ASP A 304 -1.03 -27.03 31.18
CA ASP A 304 -2.30 -26.42 31.64
C ASP A 304 -2.12 -24.90 31.86
N VAL A 305 -1.02 -24.49 32.50
CA VAL A 305 -0.67 -23.07 32.71
C VAL A 305 -0.46 -22.38 31.36
N ALA A 306 0.28 -23.00 30.46
CA ALA A 306 0.50 -22.45 29.11
C ALA A 306 -0.80 -22.30 28.32
N ALA A 307 -1.70 -23.28 28.39
CA ALA A 307 -2.99 -23.24 27.72
C ALA A 307 -3.90 -22.11 28.23
N GLU A 308 -3.96 -21.92 29.57
CA GLU A 308 -4.73 -20.84 30.19
C GLU A 308 -4.18 -19.47 29.78
N LEU A 309 -2.87 -19.26 29.90
CA LEU A 309 -2.23 -18.01 29.53
C LEU A 309 -2.33 -17.72 28.04
N ALA A 310 -2.17 -18.71 27.16
CA ALA A 310 -2.34 -18.54 25.72
C ALA A 310 -3.76 -18.09 25.35
N GLN A 311 -4.78 -18.67 26.01
CA GLN A 311 -6.16 -18.24 25.82
C GLN A 311 -6.40 -16.79 26.31
N GLN A 312 -5.83 -16.41 27.44
CA GLN A 312 -5.89 -15.04 27.96
C GLN A 312 -5.26 -14.06 26.96
N VAL A 313 -4.06 -14.35 26.49
CA VAL A 313 -3.32 -13.54 25.51
C VAL A 313 -4.07 -13.44 24.19
N GLY A 314 -4.68 -14.53 23.71
CA GLY A 314 -5.53 -14.53 22.53
C GLY A 314 -6.73 -13.60 22.66
N LYS A 315 -7.40 -13.63 23.83
CA LYS A 315 -8.54 -12.75 24.13
C LYS A 315 -8.12 -11.28 24.18
N LEU A 316 -7.04 -10.94 24.88
CA LEU A 316 -6.50 -9.57 24.94
C LEU A 316 -6.13 -9.05 23.55
N ASN A 317 -5.54 -9.91 22.70
CA ASN A 317 -5.24 -9.53 21.32
C ASN A 317 -6.50 -9.23 20.50
N GLN A 318 -7.58 -9.99 20.67
CA GLN A 318 -8.88 -9.72 20.02
C GLN A 318 -9.48 -8.40 20.51
N GLU A 319 -9.44 -8.13 21.80
CA GLU A 319 -9.88 -6.85 22.39
C GLU A 319 -9.09 -5.68 21.84
N ARG A 320 -7.75 -5.80 21.82
CA ARG A 320 -6.84 -4.80 21.19
C ARG A 320 -7.20 -4.55 19.74
N GLN A 321 -7.42 -5.60 18.94
CA GLN A 321 -7.80 -5.47 17.53
C GLN A 321 -9.14 -4.75 17.37
N GLY A 322 -10.11 -5.03 18.23
CA GLY A 322 -11.40 -4.35 18.25
C GLY A 322 -11.26 -2.85 18.53
N LEU A 323 -10.47 -2.49 19.55
CA LEU A 323 -10.17 -1.09 19.89
C LEU A 323 -9.45 -0.37 18.74
N VAL A 324 -8.40 -0.98 18.18
CA VAL A 324 -7.69 -0.42 17.03
C VAL A 324 -8.63 -0.17 15.85
N SER A 325 -9.50 -1.13 15.52
CA SER A 325 -10.42 -0.98 14.40
C SER A 325 -11.43 0.15 14.62
N LYS A 326 -12.00 0.23 15.83
CA LYS A 326 -12.95 1.29 16.20
C LYS A 326 -12.29 2.67 16.13
N ILE A 327 -11.17 2.85 16.83
CA ILE A 327 -10.50 4.15 16.93
C ILE A 327 -9.95 4.57 15.55
N ALA A 328 -9.42 3.63 14.74
CA ALA A 328 -8.95 3.94 13.39
C ALA A 328 -10.09 4.42 12.47
N GLN A 329 -11.28 3.82 12.56
CA GLN A 329 -12.44 4.27 11.80
C GLN A 329 -12.88 5.68 12.19
N GLU A 330 -12.92 5.98 13.49
CA GLU A 330 -13.23 7.31 14.01
C GLU A 330 -12.19 8.34 13.52
N ALA A 331 -10.89 8.04 13.67
CA ALA A 331 -9.78 8.89 13.25
C ALA A 331 -9.78 9.14 11.74
N LEU A 332 -10.01 8.10 10.92
CA LEU A 332 -10.10 8.24 9.46
C LEU A 332 -11.31 9.08 9.03
N THR A 333 -12.43 8.99 9.76
CA THR A 333 -13.58 9.86 9.52
C THR A 333 -13.24 11.33 9.82
N MET A 334 -12.53 11.60 10.91
CA MET A 334 -12.04 12.94 11.23
C MET A 334 -11.04 13.44 10.17
N ALA A 335 -10.17 12.58 9.67
CA ALA A 335 -9.20 12.93 8.62
C ALA A 335 -9.87 13.32 7.28
N GLN A 336 -11.13 12.94 7.06
CA GLN A 336 -11.88 13.28 5.86
C GLN A 336 -12.59 14.64 5.90
N THR A 337 -12.56 15.36 7.03
CA THR A 337 -13.12 16.72 7.10
C THR A 337 -12.37 17.65 6.12
N PRO A 338 -13.03 18.69 5.56
CA PRO A 338 -12.38 19.59 4.62
C PRO A 338 -11.11 20.25 5.16
N GLU A 339 -11.09 20.57 6.44
CA GLU A 339 -9.96 21.14 7.14
C GLU A 339 -8.76 20.17 7.16
N ASN A 340 -8.99 18.94 7.61
CA ASN A 340 -7.96 17.90 7.69
C ASN A 340 -7.51 17.41 6.30
N GLN A 341 -8.39 17.45 5.31
CA GLN A 341 -8.00 17.16 3.93
C GLN A 341 -7.05 18.21 3.36
N ALA A 342 -7.26 19.50 3.68
CA ALA A 342 -6.40 20.60 3.25
C ALA A 342 -5.06 20.66 4.00
N ALA A 343 -5.01 20.17 5.24
CA ALA A 343 -3.80 20.14 6.07
C ALA A 343 -2.75 19.16 5.52
N LYS A 344 -1.47 19.43 5.75
CA LYS A 344 -0.35 18.55 5.38
C LYS A 344 -0.04 17.51 6.45
N THR A 345 -0.42 17.79 7.68
CA THR A 345 -0.26 16.92 8.85
C THR A 345 -1.60 16.73 9.55
N LEU A 346 -1.71 15.78 10.45
CA LEU A 346 -2.93 15.53 11.21
C LEU A 346 -2.63 15.51 12.71
N LEU A 347 -3.46 16.20 13.50
CA LEU A 347 -3.57 16.01 14.93
C LEU A 347 -5.04 15.68 15.22
N LEU A 348 -5.31 14.43 15.60
CA LEU A 348 -6.64 13.92 15.85
C LEU A 348 -6.76 13.54 17.33
N ALA A 349 -7.73 14.08 18.02
CA ALA A 349 -7.91 13.90 19.46
C ALA A 349 -9.35 13.58 19.82
N SER A 350 -9.56 12.64 20.74
CA SER A 350 -10.88 12.31 21.28
C SER A 350 -10.76 11.73 22.69
N LYS A 351 -11.85 11.81 23.45
CA LYS A 351 -11.96 11.13 24.73
C LYS A 351 -12.21 9.64 24.53
N GLY A 352 -11.66 8.82 25.44
CA GLY A 352 -11.91 7.37 25.50
C GLY A 352 -11.12 6.58 24.43
N TRP A 353 -10.15 7.14 23.78
CA TRP A 353 -9.21 6.42 22.96
C TRP A 353 -8.14 5.76 23.84
N HIS A 354 -8.06 4.46 23.79
CA HIS A 354 -7.16 3.70 24.66
C HIS A 354 -5.69 3.99 24.34
N GLU A 355 -4.91 4.48 25.31
CA GLU A 355 -3.52 4.94 25.15
C GLU A 355 -2.60 3.84 24.60
N GLY A 356 -2.80 2.59 24.99
CA GLY A 356 -1.98 1.45 24.52
C GLY A 356 -2.07 1.17 23.01
N VAL A 357 -3.09 1.74 22.30
CA VAL A 357 -3.29 1.46 20.87
C VAL A 357 -3.20 2.69 19.98
N VAL A 358 -3.13 3.91 20.52
CA VAL A 358 -3.09 5.16 19.71
C VAL A 358 -1.90 5.18 18.73
N GLY A 359 -0.75 4.60 19.09
CA GLY A 359 0.39 4.50 18.19
C GLY A 359 0.14 3.58 16.99
N ILE A 360 -0.63 2.49 17.17
CA ILE A 360 -1.04 1.61 16.06
C ILE A 360 -2.03 2.33 15.16
N VAL A 361 -2.96 3.09 15.75
CA VAL A 361 -3.93 3.89 15.00
C VAL A 361 -3.21 4.99 14.20
N ALA A 362 -2.22 5.67 14.78
CA ALA A 362 -1.42 6.67 14.08
C ALA A 362 -0.76 6.08 12.82
N SER A 363 -0.14 4.88 12.91
CA SER A 363 0.41 4.18 11.74
C SER A 363 -0.65 3.94 10.67
N LYS A 364 -1.84 3.44 11.04
CA LYS A 364 -2.94 3.18 10.07
C LYS A 364 -3.44 4.46 9.39
N VAL A 365 -3.51 5.58 10.12
CA VAL A 365 -3.92 6.86 9.53
C VAL A 365 -2.83 7.39 8.59
N VAL A 366 -1.54 7.27 8.94
CA VAL A 366 -0.41 7.60 8.05
C VAL A 366 -0.44 6.75 6.78
N GLU A 367 -0.63 5.45 6.89
CA GLU A 367 -0.75 4.54 5.74
C GLU A 367 -1.90 4.93 4.81
N ALA A 368 -3.05 5.29 5.38
CA ALA A 368 -4.24 5.64 4.61
C ALA A 368 -4.17 7.04 3.98
N THR A 369 -3.49 8.00 4.63
CA THR A 369 -3.52 9.41 4.22
C THR A 369 -2.21 9.91 3.62
N GLY A 370 -1.09 9.22 3.89
CA GLY A 370 0.26 9.69 3.56
C GLY A 370 0.72 10.90 4.38
N LYS A 371 0.01 11.27 5.45
CA LYS A 371 0.28 12.46 6.26
C LYS A 371 0.88 12.10 7.61
N PRO A 372 1.93 12.80 8.09
CA PRO A 372 2.39 12.69 9.48
C PRO A 372 1.22 12.94 10.43
N THR A 373 1.03 12.07 11.43
CA THR A 373 -0.20 12.06 12.24
C THR A 373 0.12 11.89 13.72
N LEU A 374 -0.49 12.74 14.57
CA LEU A 374 -0.62 12.56 16.01
C LEU A 374 -2.03 12.06 16.33
N ILE A 375 -2.13 11.01 17.14
CA ILE A 375 -3.38 10.49 17.71
C ILE A 375 -3.31 10.67 19.22
N MET A 376 -4.28 11.41 19.79
CA MET A 376 -4.28 11.82 21.18
C MET A 376 -5.55 11.33 21.91
N ASN A 377 -5.38 10.69 23.06
CA ASN A 377 -6.46 10.46 24.01
C ASN A 377 -6.59 11.67 24.94
N ILE A 378 -7.74 12.29 24.97
CA ILE A 378 -8.07 13.34 25.94
C ILE A 378 -8.52 12.65 27.23
N ALA A 379 -7.91 13.01 28.36
CA ALA A 379 -8.27 12.51 29.66
C ALA A 379 -9.74 12.84 30.03
N ASP A 380 -10.32 12.09 30.95
CA ASP A 380 -11.74 12.23 31.32
C ASP A 380 -12.08 13.62 31.86
N ASP A 381 -11.15 14.25 32.60
CA ASP A 381 -11.27 15.64 33.08
C ASP A 381 -11.24 16.66 31.93
N GLY A 382 -10.69 16.31 30.78
CA GLY A 382 -10.55 17.16 29.62
C GLY A 382 -9.34 18.09 29.66
N ASP A 383 -8.50 18.06 30.69
CA ASP A 383 -7.41 18.99 30.88
C ASP A 383 -6.13 18.59 30.13
N THR A 384 -5.87 17.29 30.06
CA THR A 384 -4.68 16.75 29.43
C THR A 384 -5.02 15.81 28.28
N ALA A 385 -4.08 15.65 27.36
CA ALA A 385 -4.14 14.67 26.30
C ALA A 385 -2.79 13.95 26.19
N LYS A 386 -2.83 12.61 26.11
CA LYS A 386 -1.66 11.75 25.93
C LYS A 386 -1.80 10.96 24.63
N GLY A 387 -0.72 10.85 23.87
CA GLY A 387 -0.81 10.19 22.58
C GLY A 387 0.50 9.84 21.93
N SER A 388 0.39 9.39 20.69
CA SER A 388 1.54 8.99 19.91
C SER A 388 1.42 9.49 18.47
N GLY A 389 2.57 9.86 17.92
CA GLY A 389 2.72 10.25 16.50
C GLY A 389 3.43 9.22 15.67
N ARG A 390 3.08 9.22 14.39
CA ARG A 390 3.79 8.47 13.35
C ARG A 390 4.01 9.36 12.14
N SER A 391 5.07 9.08 11.39
CA SER A 391 5.53 9.92 10.31
C SER A 391 5.74 9.17 9.00
N ILE A 392 6.20 9.91 8.01
CA ILE A 392 6.70 9.44 6.71
C ILE A 392 8.18 9.79 6.60
N ALA A 393 8.93 9.07 5.76
CA ALA A 393 10.37 9.28 5.61
C ALA A 393 10.79 10.71 5.27
N ALA A 394 9.91 11.48 4.62
CA ALA A 394 10.19 12.88 4.24
C ALA A 394 9.94 13.90 5.36
N TYR A 395 9.46 13.48 6.55
CA TYR A 395 9.09 14.38 7.62
C TYR A 395 9.65 13.91 8.96
N HIS A 396 10.65 14.63 9.49
CA HIS A 396 11.27 14.31 10.77
C HIS A 396 10.36 14.78 11.92
N LEU A 397 9.55 13.87 12.46
CA LEU A 397 8.48 14.22 13.40
C LEU A 397 9.00 14.81 14.71
N PHE A 398 10.08 14.26 15.26
CA PHE A 398 10.71 14.77 16.50
C PHE A 398 11.17 16.22 16.30
N ASN A 399 12.04 16.50 15.33
CA ASN A 399 12.56 17.84 15.06
C ASN A 399 11.45 18.84 14.70
N ALA A 400 10.35 18.38 14.10
CA ALA A 400 9.21 19.22 13.77
C ALA A 400 8.45 19.69 15.02
N LEU A 401 8.45 18.88 16.09
CA LEU A 401 7.73 19.13 17.34
C LEU A 401 8.63 19.74 18.43
N GLU A 402 9.93 19.49 18.40
CA GLU A 402 10.91 20.02 19.37
C GLU A 402 10.75 21.52 19.66
N PRO A 403 10.50 22.43 18.66
CA PRO A 403 10.29 23.84 18.94
C PRO A 403 9.03 24.17 19.76
N ALA A 404 8.14 23.20 19.97
CA ALA A 404 6.94 23.34 20.79
C ALA A 404 7.01 22.49 22.07
N GLU A 405 8.20 22.02 22.46
CA GLU A 405 8.40 21.19 23.66
C GLU A 405 7.90 21.89 24.93
N ASP A 406 8.04 23.22 25.01
CA ASP A 406 7.53 24.03 26.10
C ASP A 406 6.01 23.95 26.33
N LYS A 407 5.25 23.44 25.35
CA LYS A 407 3.79 23.23 25.38
C LYS A 407 3.42 21.81 25.79
N MET A 408 4.42 20.96 26.02
CA MET A 408 4.23 19.56 26.36
C MET A 408 4.69 19.29 27.80
N VAL A 409 3.99 18.40 28.47
CA VAL A 409 4.36 17.93 29.80
C VAL A 409 5.46 16.87 29.72
N HIS A 410 5.32 15.98 28.71
CA HIS A 410 6.32 14.97 28.34
C HIS A 410 6.39 14.92 26.82
N PHE A 411 7.60 14.79 26.31
CA PHE A 411 7.88 14.64 24.89
C PHE A 411 9.11 13.79 24.68
N GLY A 412 9.05 12.86 23.74
CA GLY A 412 10.18 12.04 23.36
C GLY A 412 9.90 11.23 22.10
N GLY A 413 10.94 10.76 21.47
CA GLY A 413 10.83 9.94 20.27
C GLY A 413 11.94 10.21 19.26
N HIS A 414 11.70 9.80 18.02
CA HIS A 414 12.66 9.82 16.94
C HIS A 414 12.01 10.31 15.63
N HIS A 415 12.75 10.20 14.51
CA HIS A 415 12.30 10.63 13.19
C HIS A 415 10.86 10.16 12.86
N MET A 416 10.57 8.88 13.02
CA MET A 416 9.34 8.24 12.54
C MET A 416 8.23 8.15 13.60
N ALA A 417 8.57 8.30 14.88
CA ALA A 417 7.62 8.08 15.96
C ALA A 417 7.91 8.96 17.16
N VAL A 418 6.85 9.50 17.78
CA VAL A 418 6.95 10.28 19.02
C VAL A 418 5.85 9.87 20.00
N GLY A 419 6.14 10.03 21.30
CA GLY A 419 5.16 10.00 22.37
C GLY A 419 5.08 11.36 23.04
N LEU A 420 3.89 11.82 23.39
CA LEU A 420 3.76 13.10 24.08
C LEU A 420 2.54 13.15 25.02
N THR A 421 2.65 13.99 26.03
CA THR A 421 1.55 14.42 26.88
C THR A 421 1.51 15.95 26.88
N ALA A 422 0.36 16.55 26.64
CA ALA A 422 0.17 17.99 26.59
C ALA A 422 -1.15 18.41 27.23
N LYS A 423 -1.29 19.69 27.59
CA LYS A 423 -2.60 20.24 27.95
C LYS A 423 -3.49 20.28 26.69
N THR A 424 -4.75 19.93 26.84
CA THR A 424 -5.72 19.94 25.72
C THR A 424 -5.80 21.31 25.04
N ALA A 425 -5.65 22.40 25.80
CA ALA A 425 -5.62 23.77 25.28
C ALA A 425 -4.45 24.06 24.33
N GLU A 426 -3.35 23.31 24.43
CA GLU A 426 -2.14 23.50 23.61
C GLU A 426 -2.17 22.70 22.30
N LEU A 427 -3.11 21.78 22.12
CA LEU A 427 -3.14 20.87 20.93
C LEU A 427 -3.18 21.67 19.61
N SER A 428 -3.92 22.78 19.57
CA SER A 428 -3.98 23.61 18.37
C SER A 428 -2.63 24.27 18.03
N ALA A 429 -1.88 24.69 19.06
CA ALA A 429 -0.55 25.28 18.88
C ALA A 429 0.48 24.24 18.44
N ILE A 430 0.40 23.03 19.00
CA ILE A 430 1.23 21.89 18.60
C ILE A 430 0.95 21.51 17.14
N HIS A 431 -0.31 21.44 16.71
CA HIS A 431 -0.66 21.18 15.31
C HIS A 431 -0.19 22.29 14.37
N ALA A 432 -0.32 23.56 14.78
CA ALA A 432 0.19 24.69 13.99
C ALA A 432 1.72 24.60 13.79
N GLN A 433 2.47 24.13 14.79
CA GLN A 433 3.91 23.89 14.67
C GLN A 433 4.21 22.76 13.68
N MET A 434 3.45 21.65 13.71
CA MET A 434 3.58 20.59 12.72
C MET A 434 3.34 21.10 11.30
N GLU A 435 2.29 21.89 11.06
CA GLU A 435 1.97 22.49 9.75
C GLU A 435 3.07 23.45 9.27
N ALA A 436 3.63 24.26 10.19
CA ALA A 436 4.74 25.15 9.87
C ALA A 436 5.98 24.37 9.41
N ALA A 437 6.35 23.33 10.13
CA ALA A 437 7.44 22.42 9.76
C ALA A 437 7.15 21.70 8.42
N ALA A 438 5.91 21.23 8.21
CA ALA A 438 5.49 20.58 6.98
C ALA A 438 5.58 21.50 5.76
N SER A 439 5.34 22.79 5.95
CA SER A 439 5.46 23.79 4.87
C SER A 439 6.88 23.92 4.34
N THR A 440 7.87 23.59 5.16
CA THR A 440 9.30 23.60 4.78
C THR A 440 9.76 22.23 4.30
N MET A 441 9.44 21.15 5.05
CA MET A 441 9.91 19.78 4.80
C MET A 441 9.17 19.10 3.64
N LEU A 442 7.87 19.38 3.45
CA LEU A 442 7.01 18.70 2.47
C LEU A 442 6.71 19.57 1.24
N LYS A 443 7.69 20.35 0.75
CA LYS A 443 7.54 21.12 -0.52
C LYS A 443 7.30 20.24 -1.72
N THR A 444 7.98 19.10 -1.77
CA THR A 444 7.80 18.01 -2.74
C THR A 444 7.96 16.70 -1.99
N VAL A 445 6.90 15.94 -1.83
CA VAL A 445 6.99 14.58 -1.30
C VAL A 445 7.13 13.64 -2.48
N PRO A 446 8.32 13.09 -2.74
CA PRO A 446 8.45 12.05 -3.76
C PRO A 446 7.63 10.83 -3.32
N LYS A 447 7.04 10.12 -4.28
CA LYS A 447 6.42 8.84 -3.98
C LYS A 447 7.46 7.91 -3.33
N PRO A 448 7.06 7.10 -2.32
CA PRO A 448 7.96 6.12 -1.75
C PRO A 448 8.51 5.20 -2.85
N ALA A 449 9.79 4.85 -2.75
CA ALA A 449 10.40 3.90 -3.66
C ALA A 449 9.87 2.48 -3.40
N LEU A 450 9.60 1.73 -4.47
CA LEU A 450 9.32 0.29 -4.40
C LEU A 450 10.40 -0.43 -5.21
N PRO A 451 11.37 -1.09 -4.56
CA PRO A 451 12.38 -1.86 -5.24
C PRO A 451 11.75 -3.03 -6.00
N ILE A 452 12.06 -3.16 -7.27
CA ILE A 452 11.65 -4.27 -8.15
C ILE A 452 12.87 -5.12 -8.42
N ALA A 453 12.92 -6.33 -7.85
CA ALA A 453 14.06 -7.23 -7.98
C ALA A 453 14.30 -7.67 -9.43
N ALA A 454 13.22 -8.01 -10.15
CA ALA A 454 13.28 -8.36 -11.56
C ALA A 454 11.92 -8.17 -12.25
N ARG A 455 11.93 -8.22 -13.58
CA ARG A 455 10.72 -8.40 -14.39
C ARG A 455 10.54 -9.87 -14.66
N LEU A 456 9.33 -10.38 -14.39
CA LEU A 456 8.96 -11.76 -14.68
C LEU A 456 7.93 -11.80 -15.79
N GLU A 457 8.08 -12.76 -16.67
CA GLU A 457 7.02 -13.16 -17.59
C GLU A 457 6.04 -14.08 -16.86
N VAL A 458 4.82 -14.20 -17.39
CA VAL A 458 3.80 -15.04 -16.73
C VAL A 458 4.22 -16.51 -16.64
N GLY A 459 5.04 -16.97 -17.61
CA GLY A 459 5.62 -18.33 -17.60
C GLY A 459 6.60 -18.61 -16.46
N ASP A 460 7.17 -17.55 -15.87
CA ASP A 460 8.09 -17.68 -14.72
C ASP A 460 7.35 -17.77 -13.39
N LEU A 461 6.02 -17.58 -13.38
CA LEU A 461 5.20 -17.62 -12.17
C LEU A 461 4.88 -19.07 -11.79
N THR A 462 5.81 -19.72 -11.13
CA THR A 462 5.72 -21.14 -10.74
C THR A 462 5.99 -21.34 -9.25
N LEU A 463 5.53 -22.45 -8.70
CA LEU A 463 5.89 -22.84 -7.33
C LEU A 463 7.40 -23.09 -7.20
N GLU A 464 8.08 -23.55 -8.25
CA GLU A 464 9.53 -23.71 -8.24
C GLU A 464 10.26 -22.39 -7.99
N HIS A 465 9.84 -21.29 -8.65
CA HIS A 465 10.40 -19.96 -8.38
C HIS A 465 10.08 -19.47 -6.96
N TYR A 466 8.89 -19.78 -6.44
CA TYR A 466 8.57 -19.48 -5.04
C TYR A 466 9.52 -20.21 -4.07
N GLU A 467 9.76 -21.51 -4.28
CA GLU A 467 10.67 -22.30 -3.44
C GLU A 467 12.11 -21.78 -3.51
N LEU A 468 12.57 -21.35 -4.69
CA LEU A 468 13.88 -20.70 -4.84
C LEU A 468 13.94 -19.37 -4.03
N ILE A 469 12.89 -18.59 -4.04
CA ILE A 469 12.81 -17.35 -3.27
C ILE A 469 12.86 -17.67 -1.77
N ARG A 470 12.16 -18.71 -1.31
CA ARG A 470 12.14 -19.11 0.11
C ARG A 470 13.52 -19.53 0.65
N GLN A 471 14.47 -19.91 -0.19
CA GLN A 471 15.87 -20.13 0.24
C GLN A 471 16.55 -18.84 0.75
N LEU A 472 16.04 -17.68 0.37
CA LEU A 472 16.55 -16.39 0.84
C LEU A 472 15.98 -15.99 2.22
N ALA A 473 14.93 -16.66 2.72
CA ALA A 473 14.30 -16.37 4.01
C ALA A 473 15.27 -16.62 5.19
N PRO A 474 15.00 -16.05 6.39
CA PRO A 474 13.87 -15.20 6.74
C PRO A 474 13.97 -13.78 6.14
N PHE A 475 12.81 -13.22 5.81
CA PHE A 475 12.71 -11.86 5.25
C PHE A 475 12.41 -10.86 6.36
N GLY A 476 12.92 -9.64 6.18
CA GLY A 476 12.74 -8.54 7.12
C GLY A 476 13.61 -7.36 6.76
N GLN A 477 13.87 -6.49 7.71
CA GLN A 477 14.77 -5.36 7.51
C GLN A 477 16.18 -5.88 7.14
N GLY A 478 16.86 -5.25 6.19
CA GLY A 478 18.17 -5.69 5.68
C GLY A 478 18.11 -6.86 4.67
N ASN A 479 17.03 -7.68 4.69
CA ASN A 479 16.77 -8.74 3.71
C ASN A 479 15.29 -8.74 3.28
N PRO A 480 14.85 -7.76 2.49
CA PRO A 480 13.46 -7.67 2.09
C PRO A 480 13.06 -8.80 1.13
N GLU A 481 11.81 -9.24 1.25
CA GLU A 481 11.24 -10.18 0.30
C GLU A 481 11.20 -9.55 -1.10
N PRO A 482 11.69 -10.26 -2.15
CA PRO A 482 11.77 -9.67 -3.49
C PRO A 482 10.40 -9.38 -4.07
N THR A 483 10.24 -8.18 -4.60
CA THR A 483 9.05 -7.76 -5.36
C THR A 483 9.37 -7.77 -6.85
N PHE A 484 8.46 -8.31 -7.64
CA PHE A 484 8.63 -8.48 -9.08
C PHE A 484 7.63 -7.66 -9.88
N SER A 485 8.02 -7.21 -11.05
CA SER A 485 7.11 -6.58 -12.00
C SER A 485 6.62 -7.61 -13.01
N VAL A 486 5.30 -7.76 -13.14
CA VAL A 486 4.62 -8.65 -14.09
C VAL A 486 3.70 -7.85 -15.00
N ARG A 487 3.61 -8.24 -16.27
CA ARG A 487 2.71 -7.63 -17.26
C ARG A 487 1.74 -8.70 -17.79
N PRO A 488 0.61 -8.92 -17.13
CA PRO A 488 -0.38 -9.86 -17.62
C PRO A 488 -1.02 -9.37 -18.92
N GLN A 489 -1.37 -10.32 -19.79
CA GLN A 489 -2.14 -10.09 -21.00
C GLN A 489 -3.64 -10.06 -20.69
N VAL A 490 -4.07 -10.89 -19.73
CA VAL A 490 -5.47 -11.06 -19.32
C VAL A 490 -5.61 -10.82 -17.84
N VAL A 491 -6.61 -10.04 -17.46
CA VAL A 491 -7.07 -9.88 -16.07
C VAL A 491 -8.55 -10.23 -16.05
N GLN A 492 -8.94 -11.14 -15.17
CA GLN A 492 -10.30 -11.65 -15.08
C GLN A 492 -10.73 -11.93 -13.64
N ASN A 493 -12.03 -12.11 -13.43
CA ASN A 493 -12.60 -12.44 -12.13
C ASN A 493 -12.26 -11.40 -11.03
N VAL A 494 -12.15 -10.13 -11.41
CA VAL A 494 -11.84 -9.04 -10.48
C VAL A 494 -12.99 -8.88 -9.50
N LYS A 495 -12.72 -9.10 -8.21
CA LYS A 495 -13.74 -9.03 -7.15
C LYS A 495 -13.16 -8.38 -5.90
N PRO A 496 -13.82 -7.40 -5.32
CA PRO A 496 -13.51 -6.97 -3.96
C PRO A 496 -13.92 -8.09 -2.97
N ILE A 497 -13.12 -8.28 -1.93
CA ILE A 497 -13.32 -9.32 -0.91
C ILE A 497 -13.07 -8.77 0.48
N GLY A 498 -13.42 -9.55 1.51
CA GLY A 498 -13.23 -9.18 2.91
C GLY A 498 -14.33 -8.26 3.45
N LYS A 499 -14.19 -7.88 4.72
CA LYS A 499 -15.13 -6.96 5.38
C LYS A 499 -15.12 -5.61 4.65
N GLU A 500 -16.30 -5.06 4.37
CA GLU A 500 -16.48 -3.78 3.67
C GLU A 500 -15.81 -3.71 2.28
N ASN A 501 -15.55 -4.87 1.66
CA ASN A 501 -14.84 -4.95 0.37
C ASN A 501 -13.44 -4.31 0.40
N ALA A 502 -12.74 -4.38 1.53
CA ALA A 502 -11.46 -3.72 1.73
C ALA A 502 -10.31 -4.28 0.88
N HIS A 503 -10.42 -5.54 0.44
CA HIS A 503 -9.36 -6.24 -0.28
C HIS A 503 -9.79 -6.59 -1.69
N LEU A 504 -8.85 -7.02 -2.51
CA LEU A 504 -9.07 -7.37 -3.90
C LEU A 504 -8.59 -8.78 -4.20
N ARG A 505 -9.36 -9.52 -4.99
CA ARG A 505 -8.95 -10.78 -5.62
C ARG A 505 -9.24 -10.75 -7.10
N PHE A 506 -8.31 -11.23 -7.90
CA PHE A 506 -8.49 -11.40 -9.34
C PHE A 506 -7.58 -12.52 -9.86
N GLN A 507 -7.72 -12.83 -11.12
CA GLN A 507 -6.86 -13.80 -11.80
C GLN A 507 -6.17 -13.14 -13.00
N ILE A 508 -4.94 -13.55 -13.25
CA ILE A 508 -4.19 -13.18 -14.45
C ILE A 508 -4.04 -14.40 -15.36
N ASP A 509 -3.36 -14.22 -16.49
CA ASP A 509 -3.10 -15.27 -17.47
C ASP A 509 -2.89 -16.65 -16.82
N GLN A 510 -3.36 -17.71 -17.46
CA GLN A 510 -3.28 -19.10 -16.98
C GLN A 510 -4.00 -19.35 -15.63
N GLY A 511 -4.81 -18.38 -15.16
CA GLY A 511 -5.60 -18.54 -13.94
C GLY A 511 -4.83 -18.33 -12.64
N VAL A 512 -3.64 -17.72 -12.68
CA VAL A 512 -2.86 -17.40 -11.47
C VAL A 512 -3.63 -16.40 -10.61
N ASN A 513 -3.86 -16.74 -9.34
CA ASN A 513 -4.57 -15.87 -8.40
C ASN A 513 -3.70 -14.72 -7.91
N VAL A 514 -4.31 -13.55 -7.79
CA VAL A 514 -3.69 -12.36 -7.20
C VAL A 514 -4.57 -11.87 -6.06
N ILE A 515 -3.97 -11.62 -4.91
CA ILE A 515 -4.62 -11.02 -3.73
C ILE A 515 -3.98 -9.67 -3.45
N GLY A 516 -4.80 -8.64 -3.28
CA GLY A 516 -4.36 -7.30 -2.88
C GLY A 516 -5.05 -6.88 -1.59
N PHE A 517 -4.34 -6.91 -0.48
CA PHE A 517 -4.84 -6.39 0.79
C PHE A 517 -4.89 -4.86 0.74
N GLY A 518 -6.04 -4.27 1.07
CA GLY A 518 -6.27 -2.83 1.00
C GLY A 518 -6.61 -2.28 -0.39
N PHE A 519 -6.65 -3.13 -1.43
CA PHE A 519 -6.87 -2.71 -2.82
C PHE A 519 -8.33 -2.83 -3.29
N GLY A 520 -9.30 -2.97 -2.39
CA GLY A 520 -10.70 -3.18 -2.78
C GLY A 520 -11.25 -2.10 -3.71
N SER A 521 -10.89 -0.83 -3.50
CA SER A 521 -11.28 0.31 -4.33
C SER A 521 -10.72 0.25 -5.77
N ALA A 522 -9.66 -0.54 -6.01
CA ALA A 522 -9.05 -0.67 -7.33
C ALA A 522 -9.83 -1.60 -8.29
N ALA A 523 -10.87 -2.30 -7.80
CA ALA A 523 -11.58 -3.32 -8.58
C ALA A 523 -12.10 -2.80 -9.91
N ALA A 524 -12.81 -1.66 -9.93
CA ALA A 524 -13.35 -1.07 -11.15
C ALA A 524 -12.22 -0.66 -12.13
N THR A 525 -11.17 -0.03 -11.61
CA THR A 525 -10.03 0.42 -12.41
C THR A 525 -9.31 -0.75 -13.10
N LEU A 526 -9.10 -1.84 -12.37
CA LEU A 526 -8.41 -3.03 -12.92
C LEU A 526 -9.28 -3.83 -13.90
N ALA A 527 -10.60 -3.85 -13.67
CA ALA A 527 -11.53 -4.53 -14.58
C ALA A 527 -11.63 -3.83 -15.96
N GLU A 528 -11.42 -2.52 -16.02
CA GLU A 528 -11.54 -1.70 -17.23
C GLU A 528 -10.18 -1.41 -17.90
N ALA A 529 -9.08 -1.75 -17.28
CA ALA A 529 -7.74 -1.36 -17.74
C ALA A 529 -7.33 -2.08 -19.04
N GLN A 530 -6.76 -1.33 -19.98
CA GLN A 530 -6.28 -1.87 -21.27
C GLN A 530 -4.88 -2.48 -21.18
N ALA A 531 -4.03 -1.96 -20.31
CA ALA A 531 -2.70 -2.47 -20.08
C ALA A 531 -2.36 -2.30 -18.60
N ILE A 532 -1.94 -3.38 -18.00
CA ILE A 532 -1.67 -3.46 -16.57
C ILE A 532 -0.21 -3.89 -16.35
N LYS A 533 0.43 -3.26 -15.40
CA LYS A 533 1.66 -3.74 -14.78
C LYS A 533 1.35 -3.97 -13.31
N LEU A 534 1.78 -5.08 -12.77
CA LEU A 534 1.65 -5.43 -11.36
C LEU A 534 3.01 -5.47 -10.71
N ALA A 535 3.11 -4.93 -9.49
CA ALA A 535 4.22 -5.21 -8.58
C ALA A 535 3.72 -6.24 -7.58
N VAL A 536 4.36 -7.41 -7.56
CA VAL A 536 3.88 -8.58 -6.80
C VAL A 536 5.01 -9.29 -6.07
N GLN A 537 4.67 -9.95 -4.98
CA GLN A 537 5.48 -10.99 -4.35
C GLN A 537 4.84 -12.35 -4.66
N LEU A 538 5.67 -13.37 -4.79
CA LEU A 538 5.19 -14.73 -4.97
C LEU A 538 4.86 -15.33 -3.60
N ASP A 539 3.74 -16.03 -3.52
CA ASP A 539 3.26 -16.69 -2.31
C ASP A 539 2.60 -18.03 -2.70
N GLN A 540 2.36 -18.86 -1.74
CA GLN A 540 1.63 -20.13 -1.95
C GLN A 540 0.30 -20.12 -1.18
N ASN A 541 -0.70 -20.75 -1.79
CA ASN A 541 -1.97 -20.99 -1.14
C ASN A 541 -2.26 -22.47 -1.11
N THR A 542 -2.45 -23.04 0.09
CA THR A 542 -2.84 -24.43 0.27
C THR A 542 -4.29 -24.50 0.70
N TRP A 543 -5.12 -25.12 -0.14
CA TRP A 543 -6.53 -25.31 0.11
C TRP A 543 -6.91 -26.77 -0.11
N GLN A 544 -7.49 -27.40 0.93
CA GLN A 544 -7.88 -28.83 0.89
C GLN A 544 -6.75 -29.78 0.42
N GLY A 545 -5.52 -29.51 0.85
CA GLY A 545 -4.34 -30.29 0.47
C GLY A 545 -3.74 -29.98 -0.90
N ASN A 546 -4.36 -29.08 -1.69
CA ASN A 546 -3.82 -28.64 -2.96
C ASN A 546 -3.05 -27.32 -2.79
N THR A 547 -1.77 -27.33 -3.10
CA THR A 547 -0.92 -26.13 -3.07
C THR A 547 -0.83 -25.53 -4.47
N SER A 548 -1.05 -24.23 -4.57
CA SER A 548 -0.95 -23.46 -5.81
C SER A 548 -0.23 -22.14 -5.58
N LEU A 549 0.41 -21.62 -6.63
CA LEU A 549 0.99 -20.29 -6.59
C LEU A 549 -0.11 -19.24 -6.45
N GLN A 550 0.16 -18.25 -5.62
CA GLN A 550 -0.61 -17.05 -5.43
C GLN A 550 0.33 -15.84 -5.51
N LEU A 551 -0.16 -14.72 -5.97
CA LEU A 551 0.59 -13.47 -5.98
C LEU A 551 0.01 -12.50 -4.98
N MET A 552 0.88 -11.83 -4.22
CA MET A 552 0.53 -10.76 -3.29
C MET A 552 0.78 -9.42 -3.96
N LEU A 553 -0.29 -8.68 -4.26
CA LEU A 553 -0.21 -7.37 -4.91
C LEU A 553 0.38 -6.32 -3.94
N LYS A 554 1.42 -5.63 -4.38
CA LYS A 554 2.04 -4.50 -3.65
C LYS A 554 1.70 -3.15 -4.27
N ASP A 555 1.58 -3.09 -5.60
CA ASP A 555 1.15 -1.91 -6.33
C ASP A 555 0.74 -2.30 -7.75
N TYR A 556 0.05 -1.40 -8.44
CA TYR A 556 -0.30 -1.59 -9.85
C TYR A 556 -0.20 -0.30 -10.64
N ALA A 557 0.14 -0.42 -11.92
CA ALA A 557 0.10 0.65 -12.89
C ALA A 557 -0.85 0.26 -14.03
N VAL A 558 -1.82 1.11 -14.31
CA VAL A 558 -2.75 0.92 -15.43
C VAL A 558 -2.60 2.07 -16.42
N LYS A 559 -2.65 1.75 -17.69
CA LYS A 559 -2.91 2.74 -18.71
C LYS A 559 -4.43 2.94 -18.72
N GLN A 560 -4.89 4.06 -18.21
CA GLN A 560 -6.31 4.40 -18.31
C GLN A 560 -6.67 4.57 -19.79
N PRO A 561 -7.83 4.04 -20.22
CA PRO A 561 -8.32 4.31 -21.57
C PRO A 561 -8.51 5.82 -21.74
N GLN A 562 -7.97 6.36 -22.82
CA GLN A 562 -8.17 7.77 -23.16
C GLN A 562 -9.57 8.01 -23.74
N VAL A 563 -10.27 6.93 -24.13
CA VAL A 563 -11.65 6.95 -24.63
C VAL A 563 -12.51 5.94 -23.87
N VAL A 564 -13.54 6.44 -23.23
CA VAL A 564 -14.58 5.62 -22.56
C VAL A 564 -15.70 5.36 -23.58
N ASP A 565 -15.93 4.10 -23.93
CA ASP A 565 -16.88 3.70 -24.97
C ASP A 565 -18.27 3.44 -24.39
N TRP A 566 -19.21 4.36 -24.67
CA TRP A 566 -20.63 4.23 -24.34
C TRP A 566 -21.50 4.00 -25.56
N ARG A 567 -20.94 3.52 -26.68
CA ARG A 567 -21.71 3.21 -27.89
C ARG A 567 -22.58 1.97 -27.66
N MET A 568 -23.82 2.17 -27.31
CA MET A 568 -24.82 1.12 -27.06
C MET A 568 -25.98 1.21 -28.06
N PRO A 569 -26.64 0.08 -28.39
CA PRO A 569 -27.81 0.08 -29.27
C PRO A 569 -28.97 0.90 -28.73
N THR A 570 -29.10 1.02 -27.43
CA THR A 570 -30.17 1.75 -26.75
C THR A 570 -29.55 2.74 -25.77
N VAL A 571 -30.13 3.95 -25.76
CA VAL A 571 -29.71 5.00 -24.82
C VAL A 571 -30.58 4.90 -23.56
N ASP A 572 -29.92 4.83 -22.39
CA ASP A 572 -30.60 4.84 -21.10
C ASP A 572 -30.36 6.18 -20.38
N GLY A 573 -31.42 6.73 -19.80
CA GLY A 573 -31.36 8.00 -19.05
C GLY A 573 -30.43 8.00 -17.85
N SER A 574 -30.05 6.83 -17.31
CA SER A 574 -29.07 6.70 -16.22
C SER A 574 -27.68 7.23 -16.61
N GLN A 575 -27.31 7.16 -17.90
CA GLN A 575 -26.03 7.62 -18.44
C GLN A 575 -25.85 9.15 -18.32
N PHE A 576 -26.94 9.89 -18.20
CA PHE A 576 -26.91 11.36 -18.14
C PHE A 576 -26.99 11.94 -16.73
N LYS A 577 -27.12 11.11 -15.70
CA LYS A 577 -27.23 11.57 -14.29
C LYS A 577 -25.94 12.13 -13.71
N ALA A 578 -24.79 11.78 -14.26
CA ALA A 578 -23.48 12.23 -13.78
C ALA A 578 -23.26 13.71 -14.11
N GLN A 579 -22.54 14.42 -13.24
CA GLN A 579 -22.14 15.80 -13.46
C GLN A 579 -20.97 15.87 -14.45
N ARG A 580 -21.30 15.83 -15.77
CA ARG A 580 -20.36 15.83 -16.89
C ARG A 580 -20.75 16.88 -17.92
N ASN A 581 -19.86 17.18 -18.86
CA ASN A 581 -20.09 18.09 -19.95
C ASN A 581 -20.62 17.33 -21.20
N TYR A 582 -21.87 17.48 -21.55
CA TYR A 582 -22.51 16.75 -22.66
C TYR A 582 -22.48 17.58 -23.95
N VAL A 583 -21.65 17.13 -24.91
CA VAL A 583 -21.44 17.83 -26.19
C VAL A 583 -22.25 17.18 -27.29
N PHE A 584 -23.05 17.98 -27.97
CA PHE A 584 -23.91 17.59 -29.11
C PHE A 584 -23.40 18.22 -30.39
N PHE A 585 -23.43 17.47 -31.48
CA PHE A 585 -23.06 17.95 -32.80
C PHE A 585 -24.27 18.43 -33.61
N ASP A 586 -25.48 18.06 -33.20
CA ASP A 586 -26.74 18.44 -33.87
C ASP A 586 -27.73 19.08 -32.90
N ALA A 587 -28.19 20.29 -33.22
CA ALA A 587 -29.09 21.04 -32.35
C ALA A 587 -30.47 20.37 -32.16
N LYS A 588 -30.95 19.62 -33.16
CA LYS A 588 -32.26 18.92 -33.08
C LYS A 588 -32.14 17.70 -32.17
N VAL A 589 -31.03 16.98 -32.27
CA VAL A 589 -30.73 15.86 -31.36
C VAL A 589 -30.57 16.37 -29.92
N LYS A 590 -29.86 17.47 -29.70
CA LYS A 590 -29.74 18.11 -28.39
C LYS A 590 -31.13 18.43 -27.81
N GLN A 591 -31.98 19.13 -28.56
CA GLN A 591 -33.32 19.50 -28.12
C GLN A 591 -34.18 18.26 -27.80
N GLN A 592 -34.10 17.21 -28.60
CA GLN A 592 -34.84 15.96 -28.40
C GLN A 592 -34.38 15.29 -27.10
N PHE A 593 -33.04 15.22 -26.84
CA PHE A 593 -32.48 14.58 -25.65
C PHE A 593 -32.81 15.38 -24.39
N GLU A 594 -32.75 16.71 -24.41
CA GLU A 594 -33.14 17.58 -23.30
C GLU A 594 -34.62 17.44 -22.92
N HIS A 595 -35.46 17.13 -23.90
CA HIS A 595 -36.86 16.81 -23.65
C HIS A 595 -37.08 15.41 -23.05
N GLN A 596 -36.23 14.46 -23.41
CA GLN A 596 -36.43 13.06 -23.08
C GLN A 596 -35.68 12.66 -21.78
N PHE A 597 -34.55 13.30 -21.48
CA PHE A 597 -33.66 12.91 -20.39
C PHE A 597 -33.29 14.11 -19.49
N SER A 598 -33.05 13.84 -18.21
CA SER A 598 -32.49 14.82 -17.28
C SER A 598 -30.98 14.68 -17.22
N PHE A 599 -30.24 15.76 -17.37
CA PHE A 599 -28.80 15.82 -17.35
C PHE A 599 -28.31 16.30 -15.99
N GLY A 600 -27.27 15.61 -15.43
CA GLY A 600 -26.62 16.00 -14.19
C GLY A 600 -25.62 17.16 -14.36
N GLY A 601 -25.23 17.48 -15.59
CA GLY A 601 -24.32 18.57 -15.93
C GLY A 601 -24.73 19.32 -17.19
N PRO A 602 -23.95 20.32 -17.63
CA PRO A 602 -24.29 21.18 -18.74
C PRO A 602 -24.34 20.44 -20.09
N THR A 603 -25.28 20.85 -20.92
CA THR A 603 -25.41 20.43 -22.33
C THR A 603 -25.02 21.57 -23.26
N MET A 604 -24.20 21.32 -24.27
CA MET A 604 -23.71 22.32 -25.20
C MET A 604 -23.61 21.81 -26.63
N LEU A 605 -23.62 22.71 -27.59
CA LEU A 605 -23.31 22.36 -28.97
C LEU A 605 -21.79 22.35 -29.21
N ALA A 606 -21.36 21.53 -30.14
CA ALA A 606 -19.95 21.43 -30.57
C ALA A 606 -19.32 22.81 -30.89
N GLU A 607 -20.07 23.71 -31.46
CA GLU A 607 -19.66 25.07 -31.83
C GLU A 607 -19.40 25.98 -30.59
N GLN A 608 -19.93 25.61 -29.43
CA GLN A 608 -19.76 26.33 -28.15
C GLN A 608 -18.52 25.90 -27.40
N VAL A 609 -17.87 24.81 -27.83
CA VAL A 609 -16.64 24.31 -27.22
C VAL A 609 -15.44 25.07 -27.80
N THR A 610 -15.08 26.16 -27.14
CA THR A 610 -14.01 27.08 -27.58
C THR A 610 -12.84 27.15 -26.60
N THR A 611 -12.94 26.48 -25.43
CA THR A 611 -11.92 26.42 -24.40
C THR A 611 -11.77 24.98 -23.93
N SER A 612 -10.67 24.69 -23.22
CA SER A 612 -10.38 23.35 -22.69
C SER A 612 -11.52 22.83 -21.82
N LEU A 613 -12.04 21.65 -22.14
CA LEU A 613 -13.22 21.03 -21.53
C LEU A 613 -12.87 19.65 -20.96
N ALA A 614 -12.98 19.49 -19.64
CA ALA A 614 -12.79 18.23 -18.94
C ALA A 614 -14.10 17.41 -18.90
N ASP A 615 -14.00 16.12 -18.61
CA ASP A 615 -15.13 15.18 -18.41
C ASP A 615 -16.20 15.26 -19.53
N ALA A 616 -15.77 15.37 -20.78
CA ALA A 616 -16.65 15.51 -21.90
C ALA A 616 -17.30 14.19 -22.35
N VAL A 617 -18.57 14.24 -22.71
CA VAL A 617 -19.35 13.17 -23.35
C VAL A 617 -19.77 13.63 -24.74
N LEU A 618 -19.25 13.00 -25.80
CA LEU A 618 -19.66 13.23 -27.16
C LEU A 618 -20.92 12.39 -27.44
N VAL A 619 -22.06 13.04 -27.46
CA VAL A 619 -23.36 12.36 -27.40
C VAL A 619 -23.82 11.84 -28.77
N ASP A 620 -23.80 12.65 -29.82
CA ASP A 620 -24.27 12.26 -31.14
C ASP A 620 -23.16 12.34 -32.21
N LEU A 621 -23.49 12.02 -33.44
CA LEU A 621 -22.54 11.97 -34.56
C LEU A 621 -22.17 13.37 -35.08
N PRO A 622 -20.90 13.67 -35.33
CA PRO A 622 -20.47 14.90 -35.99
C PRO A 622 -20.96 14.93 -37.45
N LYS A 623 -21.10 16.09 -38.02
CA LYS A 623 -21.49 16.26 -39.44
C LYS A 623 -20.42 15.84 -40.42
N ASP A 624 -19.16 16.05 -40.03
CA ASP A 624 -17.96 15.69 -40.79
C ASP A 624 -16.75 15.52 -39.85
N ARG A 625 -15.61 15.05 -40.38
CA ARG A 625 -14.39 14.84 -39.61
C ARG A 625 -13.82 16.17 -39.08
N GLY A 626 -13.96 17.28 -39.86
CA GLY A 626 -13.47 18.58 -39.41
C GLY A 626 -14.14 19.07 -38.12
N GLN A 627 -15.49 18.89 -38.02
CA GLN A 627 -16.20 19.22 -36.79
C GLN A 627 -15.74 18.35 -35.59
N LEU A 628 -15.45 17.07 -35.81
CA LEU A 628 -14.91 16.18 -34.78
C LEU A 628 -13.52 16.66 -34.32
N VAL A 629 -12.61 16.92 -35.25
CA VAL A 629 -11.26 17.42 -34.96
C VAL A 629 -11.31 18.72 -34.16
N THR A 630 -12.11 19.69 -34.59
CA THR A 630 -12.23 20.98 -33.89
C THR A 630 -12.68 20.82 -32.46
N VAL A 631 -13.59 19.91 -32.16
CA VAL A 631 -14.04 19.65 -30.80
C VAL A 631 -12.95 18.92 -30.01
N MET A 632 -12.32 17.89 -30.59
CA MET A 632 -11.29 17.11 -29.92
C MET A 632 -10.07 17.96 -29.51
N GLN A 633 -9.76 19.03 -30.24
CA GLN A 633 -8.70 19.98 -29.87
C GLN A 633 -8.93 20.69 -28.52
N HIS A 634 -10.17 20.77 -28.08
CA HIS A 634 -10.55 21.43 -26.83
C HIS A 634 -10.97 20.45 -25.72
N ILE A 635 -11.01 19.15 -26.00
CA ILE A 635 -11.39 18.13 -25.00
C ILE A 635 -10.18 17.65 -24.22
N GLN A 636 -10.25 17.64 -22.91
CA GLN A 636 -9.28 16.94 -22.07
C GLN A 636 -9.57 15.42 -22.06
N LEU A 637 -8.55 14.63 -22.26
CA LEU A 637 -8.67 13.17 -22.14
C LEU A 637 -8.67 12.73 -20.65
N PRO A 638 -9.41 11.69 -20.27
CA PRO A 638 -10.22 10.81 -21.12
C PRO A 638 -11.55 11.43 -21.57
N VAL A 639 -11.97 11.10 -22.79
CA VAL A 639 -13.28 11.49 -23.36
C VAL A 639 -14.25 10.31 -23.37
N THR A 640 -15.53 10.56 -23.06
CA THR A 640 -16.59 9.54 -23.21
C THR A 640 -17.30 9.74 -24.55
N VAL A 641 -17.52 8.65 -25.30
CA VAL A 641 -18.18 8.69 -26.60
C VAL A 641 -19.42 7.81 -26.64
N MET A 642 -20.56 8.39 -27.05
CA MET A 642 -21.79 7.65 -27.35
C MET A 642 -22.03 7.53 -28.85
N PHE A 643 -21.72 8.57 -29.62
CA PHE A 643 -21.94 8.64 -31.05
C PHE A 643 -23.30 8.13 -31.47
N TYR A 644 -24.35 8.61 -30.76
CA TYR A 644 -25.74 8.26 -31.08
C TYR A 644 -26.09 8.68 -32.48
N GLY A 645 -26.58 7.74 -33.26
CA GLY A 645 -27.06 7.98 -34.62
C GLY A 645 -28.57 8.11 -34.66
N ALA A 646 -29.10 9.34 -34.70
CA ALA A 646 -30.54 9.55 -34.88
C ALA A 646 -31.00 8.88 -36.17
N PRO A 647 -32.08 8.06 -36.16
CA PRO A 647 -32.56 7.36 -37.36
C PRO A 647 -32.81 8.26 -38.56
N SER A 648 -33.28 9.48 -38.34
CA SER A 648 -33.46 10.48 -39.38
C SER A 648 -32.15 10.92 -40.04
N ARG A 649 -31.04 10.90 -39.33
CA ARG A 649 -29.72 11.26 -39.85
C ARG A 649 -29.02 10.10 -40.57
N LEU A 650 -29.34 8.85 -40.23
CA LEU A 650 -28.71 7.62 -40.78
C LEU A 650 -29.44 7.05 -41.99
N VAL A 651 -30.42 7.79 -42.55
CA VAL A 651 -31.13 7.39 -43.78
C VAL A 651 -30.10 7.14 -44.91
N ALA A 652 -30.19 5.96 -45.54
CA ALA A 652 -29.27 5.55 -46.59
C ALA A 652 -29.30 6.52 -47.81
N MET A 653 -28.20 6.56 -48.55
CA MET A 653 -28.08 7.24 -49.82
C MET A 653 -29.12 6.66 -50.80
N PRO A 654 -29.88 7.48 -51.51
CA PRO A 654 -30.74 6.95 -52.58
C PRO A 654 -29.94 6.26 -53.67
N THR A 655 -30.43 5.17 -54.19
CA THR A 655 -29.86 4.47 -55.32
C THR A 655 -30.03 5.32 -56.61
N ARG A 656 -29.25 5.00 -57.62
CA ARG A 656 -29.37 5.69 -58.92
C ARG A 656 -30.80 5.62 -59.51
N SER A 657 -31.52 4.50 -59.29
CA SER A 657 -32.91 4.31 -59.70
C SER A 657 -33.85 5.25 -58.94
N GLU A 658 -33.63 5.39 -57.63
CA GLU A 658 -34.42 6.27 -56.76
C GLU A 658 -34.20 7.74 -57.08
N PHE A 659 -32.93 8.17 -57.36
CA PHE A 659 -32.67 9.49 -57.90
C PHE A 659 -33.42 9.69 -59.21
N GLY A 660 -33.44 8.69 -60.10
CA GLY A 660 -34.17 8.72 -61.34
C GLY A 660 -35.68 8.88 -61.15
N ALA A 661 -36.27 8.21 -60.15
CA ALA A 661 -37.70 8.32 -59.82
C ALA A 661 -38.09 9.73 -59.37
N VAL A 662 -37.23 10.37 -58.50
CA VAL A 662 -37.45 11.75 -58.05
C VAL A 662 -37.38 12.72 -59.24
N LEU A 663 -36.39 12.59 -60.12
CA LEU A 663 -36.25 13.45 -61.29
C LEU A 663 -37.42 13.26 -62.27
N HIS A 664 -37.91 12.04 -62.50
CA HIS A 664 -39.05 11.72 -63.34
C HIS A 664 -40.31 12.36 -62.77
N PHE A 665 -40.55 12.28 -61.47
CA PHE A 665 -41.68 12.94 -60.79
C PHE A 665 -41.63 14.45 -61.02
N LEU A 666 -40.50 15.11 -60.82
CA LEU A 666 -40.34 16.55 -61.04
C LEU A 666 -40.56 16.96 -62.51
N LYS A 667 -40.14 16.10 -63.49
CA LYS A 667 -40.42 16.30 -64.92
C LYS A 667 -41.91 16.24 -65.24
N ALA A 668 -42.63 15.37 -64.53
CA ALA A 668 -44.09 15.26 -64.70
C ALA A 668 -44.88 16.41 -64.02
N HIS A 669 -44.25 17.14 -63.10
CA HIS A 669 -44.85 18.20 -62.30
C HIS A 669 -43.95 19.45 -62.28
N PRO A 670 -43.80 20.18 -63.44
CA PRO A 670 -42.98 21.39 -63.46
C PRO A 670 -43.56 22.48 -62.54
N GLY A 671 -42.72 23.25 -61.85
CA GLY A 671 -43.15 24.25 -60.88
C GLY A 671 -43.68 23.64 -59.56
N PHE A 672 -43.16 22.49 -59.14
CA PHE A 672 -43.59 21.82 -57.89
C PHE A 672 -43.21 22.64 -56.65
N ASP A 673 -44.20 22.89 -55.79
CA ASP A 673 -43.94 23.65 -54.55
C ASP A 673 -43.17 22.82 -53.55
N LYS A 674 -41.96 23.31 -53.12
CA LYS A 674 -41.08 22.66 -52.16
C LYS A 674 -41.71 22.39 -50.79
N HIS A 675 -42.79 23.09 -50.41
CA HIS A 675 -43.49 22.82 -49.16
C HIS A 675 -44.26 21.49 -49.21
N HIS A 676 -44.46 20.92 -50.39
CA HIS A 676 -45.19 19.68 -50.65
C HIS A 676 -44.21 18.50 -50.90
N ILE A 677 -42.89 18.59 -50.56
CA ILE A 677 -41.88 17.48 -50.67
C ILE A 677 -42.37 16.14 -50.06
N PRO A 678 -43.12 16.10 -48.94
CA PRO A 678 -43.72 14.86 -48.45
C PRO A 678 -44.63 14.13 -49.48
N ALA A 679 -45.26 14.82 -50.42
CA ALA A 679 -46.02 14.17 -51.47
C ALA A 679 -45.10 13.44 -52.48
N ILE A 680 -43.98 14.05 -52.87
CA ILE A 680 -42.95 13.34 -53.67
C ILE A 680 -42.46 12.09 -52.92
N ALA A 681 -42.09 12.23 -51.65
CA ALA A 681 -41.58 11.14 -50.85
C ALA A 681 -42.54 9.93 -50.82
N LYS A 682 -43.84 10.21 -50.67
CA LYS A 682 -44.89 9.20 -50.72
C LYS A 682 -45.02 8.57 -52.11
N ALA A 683 -44.98 9.37 -53.19
CA ALA A 683 -45.16 8.92 -54.56
C ALA A 683 -44.01 8.04 -55.05
N VAL A 684 -42.77 8.30 -54.60
CA VAL A 684 -41.56 7.55 -55.02
C VAL A 684 -41.08 6.56 -53.97
N HIS A 685 -41.82 6.34 -52.87
CA HIS A 685 -41.52 5.46 -51.76
C HIS A 685 -40.15 5.74 -51.11
N LEU A 686 -39.77 7.02 -50.97
CA LEU A 686 -38.56 7.46 -50.30
C LEU A 686 -38.91 8.27 -49.05
N THR A 687 -37.89 8.42 -48.18
CA THR A 687 -38.01 9.35 -47.05
C THR A 687 -37.93 10.81 -47.53
N VAL A 688 -38.52 11.73 -46.79
CA VAL A 688 -38.43 13.16 -47.09
C VAL A 688 -36.96 13.63 -47.19
N HIS A 689 -36.07 13.09 -46.33
CA HIS A 689 -34.65 13.43 -46.35
C HIS A 689 -33.96 12.97 -47.64
N GLN A 690 -34.30 11.79 -48.17
CA GLN A 690 -33.77 11.28 -49.44
C GLN A 690 -34.22 12.14 -50.62
N VAL A 691 -35.50 12.58 -50.63
CA VAL A 691 -36.01 13.46 -51.65
C VAL A 691 -35.36 14.83 -51.60
N ILE A 692 -35.20 15.42 -50.40
CA ILE A 692 -34.50 16.70 -50.24
C ILE A 692 -33.05 16.58 -50.76
N LEU A 693 -32.32 15.52 -50.40
CA LEU A 693 -30.97 15.28 -50.93
C LEU A 693 -30.97 15.17 -52.45
N ALA A 694 -31.90 14.41 -53.02
CA ALA A 694 -31.98 14.25 -54.47
C ALA A 694 -32.22 15.62 -55.16
N ILE A 695 -33.11 16.45 -54.65
CA ILE A 695 -33.37 17.78 -55.16
C ILE A 695 -32.14 18.68 -55.05
N GLN A 696 -31.43 18.65 -53.96
CA GLN A 696 -30.17 19.40 -53.76
C GLN A 696 -29.10 18.98 -54.79
N VAL A 697 -28.88 17.68 -54.94
CA VAL A 697 -27.96 17.11 -55.94
C VAL A 697 -28.37 17.57 -57.36
N PHE A 698 -29.66 17.52 -57.70
CA PHE A 698 -30.13 17.94 -58.99
C PHE A 698 -29.98 19.45 -59.21
N PHE A 699 -30.17 20.27 -58.20
CA PHE A 699 -29.97 21.71 -58.25
C PHE A 699 -28.47 22.04 -58.50
N GLU A 700 -27.57 21.42 -57.78
CA GLU A 700 -26.12 21.63 -57.93
C GLU A 700 -25.61 21.18 -59.31
N LEU A 701 -26.28 20.23 -59.94
CA LEU A 701 -25.92 19.69 -61.24
C LEU A 701 -26.70 20.35 -62.42
N ASP A 702 -27.48 21.38 -62.16
CA ASP A 702 -28.33 22.07 -63.13
C ASP A 702 -29.41 21.16 -63.78
N PHE A 703 -29.88 20.12 -63.08
CA PHE A 703 -30.94 19.25 -63.52
C PHE A 703 -32.32 19.86 -63.15
N VAL A 704 -32.36 20.67 -62.14
CA VAL A 704 -33.53 21.44 -61.71
C VAL A 704 -33.16 22.89 -61.38
N THR A 705 -34.09 23.82 -61.51
CA THR A 705 -34.00 25.19 -60.97
C THR A 705 -34.95 25.33 -59.79
N ILE A 706 -34.58 26.21 -58.83
CA ILE A 706 -35.42 26.54 -57.67
C ILE A 706 -35.63 28.06 -57.66
N GLU A 707 -36.82 28.50 -58.01
CA GLU A 707 -37.23 29.92 -58.01
C GLU A 707 -38.25 30.15 -56.90
N GLY A 708 -37.84 30.80 -55.83
CA GLY A 708 -38.68 31.00 -54.65
C GLY A 708 -39.10 29.70 -53.98
N ALA A 709 -40.35 29.31 -54.06
CA ALA A 709 -40.89 28.05 -53.53
C ALA A 709 -40.93 26.91 -54.55
N PHE A 710 -40.74 27.22 -55.86
CA PHE A 710 -41.03 26.31 -56.95
C PHE A 710 -39.80 25.64 -57.52
N ILE A 711 -39.90 24.33 -57.76
CA ILE A 711 -38.85 23.47 -58.34
C ILE A 711 -39.27 23.10 -59.76
N SER A 712 -38.47 23.44 -60.75
CA SER A 712 -38.70 23.14 -62.15
C SER A 712 -37.57 22.35 -62.79
N PRO A 713 -37.82 21.29 -63.56
CA PRO A 713 -36.83 20.56 -64.31
C PRO A 713 -36.24 21.38 -65.44
N VAL A 714 -34.93 21.27 -65.71
CA VAL A 714 -34.27 21.85 -66.88
C VAL A 714 -34.57 21.02 -68.12
N THR A 715 -34.87 21.61 -69.24
CA THR A 715 -35.44 20.96 -70.46
C THR A 715 -34.37 20.01 -71.10
N ALA A 716 -33.13 20.30 -71.10
CA ALA A 716 -32.07 19.45 -71.69
C ALA A 716 -30.74 19.59 -70.85
N PRO A 717 -30.69 19.09 -69.68
CA PRO A 717 -29.51 19.27 -68.85
C PRO A 717 -28.34 18.48 -69.42
N ALA A 718 -27.13 19.03 -69.29
CA ALA A 718 -25.88 18.30 -69.58
C ALA A 718 -25.76 17.08 -68.69
N LYS A 719 -25.32 15.94 -69.25
CA LYS A 719 -25.09 14.72 -68.42
C LYS A 719 -23.90 14.95 -67.47
N LYS A 720 -24.18 14.96 -66.20
CA LYS A 720 -23.19 15.06 -65.12
C LYS A 720 -23.33 13.88 -64.18
N PRO A 721 -22.21 13.25 -63.68
CA PRO A 721 -22.30 12.21 -62.65
C PRO A 721 -22.82 12.78 -61.33
N LEU A 722 -23.75 12.06 -60.66
CA LEU A 722 -24.35 12.50 -59.38
C LEU A 722 -23.25 12.73 -58.29
N GLN A 723 -22.19 11.95 -58.36
CA GLN A 723 -21.04 11.98 -57.42
C GLN A 723 -20.23 13.29 -57.52
N THR A 724 -20.48 14.15 -58.51
CA THR A 724 -19.79 15.44 -58.63
C THR A 724 -20.51 16.56 -57.86
N ALA A 725 -21.74 16.31 -57.38
CA ALA A 725 -22.47 17.25 -56.56
C ALA A 725 -21.89 17.28 -55.12
N LYS A 726 -21.70 18.48 -54.56
CA LYS A 726 -21.20 18.66 -53.21
C LYS A 726 -22.13 18.01 -52.19
N ALA A 727 -23.41 18.11 -52.31
CA ALA A 727 -24.41 17.50 -51.44
C ALA A 727 -24.31 15.96 -51.45
N TYR A 728 -24.03 15.35 -52.62
CA TYR A 728 -23.80 13.91 -52.73
C TYR A 728 -22.54 13.50 -51.99
N VAL A 729 -21.41 14.14 -52.25
CA VAL A 729 -20.10 13.84 -51.61
C VAL A 729 -20.17 14.04 -50.09
N ALA A 730 -20.79 15.14 -49.65
CA ALA A 730 -20.94 15.41 -48.21
C ALA A 730 -21.78 14.33 -47.50
N ARG A 731 -22.88 13.88 -48.15
CA ARG A 731 -23.73 12.81 -47.59
C ARG A 731 -23.02 11.49 -47.53
N GLU A 732 -22.27 11.10 -48.56
CA GLU A 732 -21.50 9.87 -48.60
C GLU A 732 -20.39 9.85 -47.54
N ALA A 733 -19.67 10.97 -47.41
CA ALA A 733 -18.63 11.16 -46.39
C ALA A 733 -19.22 11.05 -44.97
N PHE A 734 -20.37 11.68 -44.70
CA PHE A 734 -21.09 11.60 -43.44
C PHE A 734 -21.45 10.14 -43.09
N LEU A 735 -22.08 9.41 -44.02
CA LEU A 735 -22.50 8.01 -43.78
C LEU A 735 -21.31 7.10 -43.56
N THR A 736 -20.18 7.34 -44.23
CA THR A 736 -18.93 6.61 -44.06
C THR A 736 -18.36 6.87 -42.68
N LEU A 737 -18.25 8.13 -42.25
CA LEU A 737 -17.78 8.53 -40.94
C LEU A 737 -18.67 7.97 -39.81
N ALA A 738 -20.01 8.09 -39.98
CA ALA A 738 -20.98 7.57 -39.03
C ALA A 738 -20.81 6.07 -38.79
N ARG A 739 -20.65 5.30 -39.87
CA ARG A 739 -20.41 3.86 -39.81
C ARG A 739 -19.08 3.60 -39.06
N GLN A 740 -17.98 4.28 -39.41
CA GLN A 740 -16.69 4.13 -38.77
C GLN A 740 -16.80 4.39 -37.26
N LEU A 741 -17.37 5.53 -36.85
CA LEU A 741 -17.51 5.91 -35.46
C LEU A 741 -18.38 4.95 -34.66
N GLN A 742 -19.41 4.34 -35.27
CA GLN A 742 -20.31 3.42 -34.58
C GLN A 742 -19.84 1.98 -34.52
N THR A 743 -19.01 1.51 -35.47
CA THR A 743 -18.67 0.08 -35.60
C THR A 743 -17.20 -0.23 -35.42
N MET A 744 -16.32 0.80 -35.44
CA MET A 744 -14.88 0.62 -35.26
C MET A 744 -14.58 0.00 -33.90
N PRO A 745 -13.67 -0.99 -33.79
CA PRO A 745 -13.22 -1.54 -32.50
C PRO A 745 -12.69 -0.44 -31.58
N ARG A 746 -12.93 -0.57 -30.26
CA ARG A 746 -12.58 0.44 -29.26
C ARG A 746 -11.12 0.91 -29.36
N VAL A 747 -10.17 0.00 -29.52
CA VAL A 747 -8.73 0.32 -29.62
C VAL A 747 -8.42 1.22 -30.83
N GLN A 748 -9.03 0.91 -31.98
CA GLN A 748 -8.85 1.73 -33.19
C GLN A 748 -9.53 3.10 -33.06
N LEU A 749 -10.70 3.14 -32.42
CA LEU A 749 -11.39 4.40 -32.13
C LEU A 749 -10.57 5.28 -31.19
N GLU A 750 -10.01 4.70 -30.14
CA GLU A 750 -9.13 5.43 -29.22
C GLU A 750 -7.90 5.97 -29.93
N THR A 751 -7.24 5.15 -30.75
CA THR A 751 -6.10 5.60 -31.56
C THR A 751 -6.49 6.79 -32.47
N MET A 752 -7.62 6.69 -33.16
CA MET A 752 -8.11 7.74 -34.02
C MET A 752 -8.37 9.04 -33.24
N LEU A 753 -9.13 8.99 -32.15
CA LEU A 753 -9.51 10.19 -31.37
C LEU A 753 -8.31 10.81 -30.64
N VAL A 754 -7.37 10.00 -30.15
CA VAL A 754 -6.13 10.50 -29.52
C VAL A 754 -5.23 11.17 -30.57
N THR A 755 -5.11 10.63 -31.79
CA THR A 755 -4.38 11.27 -32.88
C THR A 755 -5.02 12.61 -33.25
N GLU A 756 -6.36 12.68 -33.42
CA GLU A 756 -7.09 13.91 -33.69
C GLU A 756 -6.90 14.97 -32.58
N HIS A 757 -6.62 14.54 -31.34
CA HIS A 757 -6.28 15.42 -30.23
C HIS A 757 -4.82 15.91 -30.30
N SER A 758 -3.86 15.02 -30.65
CA SER A 758 -2.41 15.30 -30.62
C SER A 758 -1.91 16.16 -31.80
N ASP A 759 -2.54 16.06 -32.95
CA ASP A 759 -2.17 16.84 -34.13
C ASP A 759 -2.32 18.37 -33.92
N SER A 760 -2.91 18.79 -32.78
CA SER A 760 -3.04 20.18 -32.36
C SER A 760 -1.83 20.74 -31.62
N GLU A 761 -1.01 19.89 -30.97
CA GLU A 761 0.17 20.35 -30.19
C GLU A 761 1.41 20.63 -31.06
N VAL A 762 1.43 20.15 -32.31
CA VAL A 762 2.57 20.32 -33.24
C VAL A 762 2.42 21.60 -34.10
N GLY A 763 1.30 22.29 -34.00
CA GLY A 763 0.98 23.47 -34.84
C GLY A 763 0.91 24.81 -34.08
N SER A 764 1.34 24.89 -32.83
CA SER A 764 1.35 26.15 -32.06
C SER A 764 2.75 26.59 -31.65
#